data_afd8b997382ad7dc35c5b1d95d36c597
#
_entry.id   afd8b997382ad7dc35c5b1d95d36c597
#
_cell.length_a   1.000
_cell.length_b   1.000
_cell.length_c   1.000
_cell.angle_alpha   90.00
_cell.angle_beta   90.00
_cell.angle_gamma   90.00
#
_symmetry.space_group_name_H-M   'P 1'
#
loop_
_entity.id
_entity.type
_entity.pdbx_description
1 polymer ?
#
loop_
_entity_poly.entity_id
_entity_poly.type
_entity_poly.pdbx_seq_one_letter_code
_entity_poly.pdbx_strand_id
1 'polypeptide(L)'
;GGAEQIYDASAKPKLADLPAVVTAYATKDGYKDSIRRTFSYQQAQVATVKATPNGGSVVKNTAVNLTCETEGATIQYSADDGATWQDYTEKLVLTELPVTYKVKAVKDGYLDSSVLTLSFTERTNEKYQIYFGQLHSHTSYSDGAGSCEDAYQHATNVDNLDFVAVTDHSNSFDNADSASISDGSMSEEWKEGHALATQYTTSGFVCIYGFEMTWSNGLGHINTFNTEGFQSRTQNEYKTYSTALQNYYATLKTQPDSISQFNHPGTTFGDFSDFAYYDEEIDKLITTIEVGNGEGAIGSSGYFPSYEYYQRALDKGWHLAPTNNQDNHKGLWGDANTARSVVLVDSLTQENIYDAMRNYRVYATEDNDLSIYYTLDGYIMGSILEDGATGDTVHLSVDLSDPTDASIGKVQVITNGGLVLAEKNVSGNEETVTFDVKNDYSYYYIKVVEADSDIAVTAPVWVGSVEAAGIDSFSTDEVLPVRGEPLTVNLGLYNNENSELAIDSITFEVGGETVHEADLAAAGLGSVASMSTGSYSFDYTYDGVGSMEMTAVVHATMNGVQKVYKSVLKLSYATTEMVTKVIIDGTHYNDYVTGYYGGNVGNFTAIAGAKNVKVEVVTDEITPEMLANCALLVISAPAK
;
A
#
# COMPACT_ATOMS: atom_id res chain seq x y z
N GLY A 1 9.88 44.24 7.98
CA GLY A 1 10.17 43.45 9.16
C GLY A 1 9.79 44.24 10.41
N GLY A 2 9.21 43.59 11.41
CA GLY A 2 8.91 44.22 12.71
C GLY A 2 10.18 44.59 13.48
N ALA A 3 10.05 45.47 14.49
CA ALA A 3 11.13 45.78 15.41
C ALA A 3 11.55 44.54 16.23
N GLU A 4 12.83 44.42 16.54
CA GLU A 4 13.32 43.36 17.43
C GLU A 4 12.72 43.55 18.84
N GLN A 5 12.28 42.47 19.42
CA GLN A 5 11.71 42.42 20.77
C GLN A 5 12.43 41.38 21.61
N ILE A 6 12.58 41.65 22.89
CA ILE A 6 13.12 40.66 23.84
C ILE A 6 12.05 39.59 24.09
N TYR A 7 12.43 38.32 23.92
CA TYR A 7 11.52 37.17 24.21
C TYR A 7 11.32 37.02 25.72
N ASP A 8 10.06 37.01 26.12
CA ASP A 8 9.64 36.70 27.48
C ASP A 8 8.83 35.39 27.45
N ALA A 9 9.32 34.35 28.12
CA ALA A 9 8.65 33.04 28.17
C ALA A 9 7.28 33.09 28.89
N SER A 10 7.05 34.08 29.79
CA SER A 10 5.76 34.28 30.47
C SER A 10 4.75 35.08 29.63
N ALA A 11 5.24 35.78 28.59
CA ALA A 11 4.44 36.62 27.70
C ALA A 11 4.80 36.30 26.22
N LYS A 12 4.56 35.05 25.80
CA LYS A 12 4.89 34.60 24.43
C LYS A 12 4.26 35.50 23.38
N PRO A 13 5.02 35.90 22.33
CA PRO A 13 4.47 36.71 21.25
C PRO A 13 3.33 35.97 20.56
N LYS A 14 2.23 36.67 20.30
CA LYS A 14 1.11 36.15 19.50
C LYS A 14 1.29 36.62 18.05
N LEU A 15 1.10 35.71 17.12
CA LEU A 15 1.05 36.03 15.69
C LEU A 15 -0.40 36.49 15.40
N ALA A 16 -0.54 37.77 15.08
CA ALA A 16 -1.86 38.37 14.81
C ALA A 16 -2.32 38.07 13.36
N ASP A 17 -1.37 38.00 12.43
CA ASP A 17 -1.62 37.77 11.01
C ASP A 17 -0.75 36.61 10.53
N LEU A 18 -1.34 35.73 9.73
CA LEU A 18 -0.66 34.60 9.06
C LEU A 18 -0.86 34.74 7.53
N PRO A 19 0.11 34.35 6.70
CA PRO A 19 1.38 33.71 7.09
C PRO A 19 2.36 34.68 7.74
N ALA A 20 3.17 34.18 8.67
CA ALA A 20 4.14 34.97 9.41
C ALA A 20 5.54 34.33 9.39
N VAL A 21 6.57 35.14 9.36
CA VAL A 21 7.96 34.69 9.48
C VAL A 21 8.59 35.35 10.71
N VAL A 22 9.06 34.53 11.63
CA VAL A 22 9.70 34.95 12.87
C VAL A 22 11.17 34.53 12.83
N THR A 23 12.07 35.47 13.07
CA THR A 23 13.51 35.19 13.22
C THR A 23 13.91 35.41 14.67
N ALA A 24 14.55 34.42 15.29
CA ALA A 24 15.04 34.49 16.65
C ALA A 24 16.57 34.30 16.72
N TYR A 25 17.21 34.96 17.66
CA TYR A 25 18.61 34.76 18.02
C TYR A 25 18.82 35.15 19.49
N ALA A 26 19.87 34.63 20.08
CA ALA A 26 20.25 34.95 21.48
C ALA A 26 21.44 35.86 21.53
N THR A 27 21.42 36.81 22.47
CA THR A 27 22.53 37.73 22.78
C THR A 27 22.95 37.58 24.24
N LYS A 28 24.24 37.81 24.51
CA LYS A 28 24.79 37.87 25.86
C LYS A 28 26.02 38.77 25.87
N ASP A 29 26.11 39.68 26.85
CA ASP A 29 27.24 40.57 26.99
C ASP A 29 28.57 39.82 27.01
N GLY A 30 29.54 40.28 26.20
CA GLY A 30 30.86 39.65 26.07
C GLY A 30 30.91 38.42 25.15
N TYR A 31 29.82 38.04 24.53
CA TYR A 31 29.75 36.94 23.58
C TYR A 31 29.29 37.41 22.20
N LYS A 32 29.63 36.66 21.15
CA LYS A 32 28.99 36.84 19.84
C LYS A 32 27.55 36.36 19.88
N ASP A 33 26.68 37.06 19.15
CA ASP A 33 25.31 36.63 18.94
C ASP A 33 25.23 35.21 18.38
N SER A 34 24.19 34.47 18.76
CA SER A 34 23.92 33.17 18.16
C SER A 34 23.57 33.30 16.66
N ILE A 35 23.61 32.19 15.94
CA ILE A 35 23.02 32.12 14.60
C ILE A 35 21.55 32.55 14.67
N ARG A 36 21.07 33.21 13.63
CA ARG A 36 19.65 33.55 13.47
C ARG A 36 18.91 32.32 12.97
N ARG A 37 17.82 31.99 13.65
CA ARG A 37 16.87 30.91 13.25
C ARG A 37 15.59 31.56 12.77
N THR A 38 15.12 31.14 11.60
CA THR A 38 13.88 31.64 11.01
C THR A 38 12.82 30.52 11.06
N PHE A 39 11.62 30.88 11.50
CA PHE A 39 10.45 30.03 11.60
C PHE A 39 9.34 30.63 10.75
N SER A 40 8.76 29.83 9.87
CA SER A 40 7.61 30.21 9.04
C SER A 40 6.34 29.59 9.62
N TYR A 41 5.30 30.38 9.73
CA TYR A 41 4.00 29.96 10.25
C TYR A 41 2.95 30.25 9.18
N GLN A 42 2.10 29.31 8.93
CA GLN A 42 0.93 29.43 8.05
C GLN A 42 -0.36 29.29 8.87
N GLN A 43 -1.48 29.73 8.31
CA GLN A 43 -2.77 29.48 8.92
C GLN A 43 -3.07 27.99 8.82
N ALA A 44 -3.48 27.36 9.92
CA ALA A 44 -3.90 25.97 9.92
C ALA A 44 -5.15 25.80 9.03
N GLN A 45 -5.21 24.72 8.30
CA GLN A 45 -6.36 24.33 7.48
C GLN A 45 -7.16 23.25 8.20
N VAL A 46 -8.48 23.24 8.02
CA VAL A 46 -9.36 22.19 8.51
C VAL A 46 -9.10 20.92 7.66
N ALA A 47 -9.06 19.75 8.29
CA ALA A 47 -8.93 18.47 7.62
C ALA A 47 -10.07 18.25 6.61
N THR A 48 -9.76 17.61 5.50
CA THR A 48 -10.74 17.29 4.46
C THR A 48 -11.83 16.36 5.00
N VAL A 49 -13.06 16.53 4.53
CA VAL A 49 -14.19 15.68 4.93
C VAL A 49 -13.99 14.26 4.37
N LYS A 50 -14.23 13.25 5.22
CA LYS A 50 -14.37 11.85 4.80
C LYS A 50 -15.83 11.52 4.56
N ALA A 51 -16.11 10.66 3.58
CA ALA A 51 -17.45 10.21 3.25
C ALA A 51 -17.50 8.68 3.14
N THR A 52 -18.56 8.07 3.65
CA THR A 52 -18.80 6.63 3.52
C THR A 52 -20.28 6.41 3.13
N PRO A 53 -20.57 5.88 1.92
CA PRO A 53 -19.64 5.67 0.79
C PRO A 53 -19.10 6.98 0.21
N ASN A 54 -17.92 6.90 -0.45
CA ASN A 54 -17.23 8.06 -1.04
C ASN A 54 -17.55 8.20 -2.54
N GLY A 55 -18.85 8.40 -2.86
CA GLY A 55 -19.33 8.42 -4.24
C GLY A 55 -19.68 7.04 -4.77
N GLY A 56 -19.92 6.97 -6.09
CA GLY A 56 -20.07 5.73 -6.83
C GLY A 56 -21.49 5.21 -6.98
N SER A 57 -21.61 3.96 -7.41
CA SER A 57 -22.89 3.30 -7.68
C SER A 57 -23.46 2.72 -6.41
N VAL A 58 -24.65 3.17 -6.01
CA VAL A 58 -25.29 2.83 -4.73
C VAL A 58 -26.76 2.48 -4.90
N VAL A 59 -27.31 1.72 -3.99
CA VAL A 59 -28.77 1.49 -3.97
C VAL A 59 -29.51 2.73 -3.47
N LYS A 60 -30.70 2.96 -3.98
CA LYS A 60 -31.56 4.04 -3.52
C LYS A 60 -31.79 3.95 -2.00
N ASN A 61 -31.81 5.10 -1.34
CA ASN A 61 -31.87 5.27 0.13
C ASN A 61 -30.58 4.86 0.89
N THR A 62 -29.46 4.68 0.23
CA THR A 62 -28.17 4.59 0.90
C THR A 62 -27.92 5.84 1.74
N ALA A 63 -27.47 5.66 2.97
CA ALA A 63 -27.10 6.75 3.87
C ALA A 63 -25.60 7.04 3.73
N VAL A 64 -25.24 8.27 3.44
CA VAL A 64 -23.85 8.74 3.37
C VAL A 64 -23.49 9.38 4.70
N ASN A 65 -22.45 8.85 5.34
CA ASN A 65 -21.88 9.43 6.55
C ASN A 65 -20.71 10.35 6.18
N LEU A 66 -20.66 11.54 6.80
CA LEU A 66 -19.57 12.50 6.63
C LEU A 66 -18.86 12.72 7.95
N THR A 67 -17.54 12.66 7.97
CA THR A 67 -16.70 12.89 9.16
C THR A 67 -15.59 13.89 8.86
N CYS A 68 -15.06 14.54 9.91
CA CYS A 68 -13.90 15.43 9.79
C CYS A 68 -13.06 15.31 11.06
N GLU A 69 -11.76 15.13 10.92
CA GLU A 69 -10.84 14.92 12.04
C GLU A 69 -10.48 16.19 12.80
N THR A 70 -10.70 17.36 12.22
CA THR A 70 -10.49 18.60 12.98
C THR A 70 -11.58 18.75 14.05
N GLU A 71 -11.25 18.47 15.28
CA GLU A 71 -12.17 18.58 16.42
C GLU A 71 -12.87 19.95 16.45
N GLY A 72 -14.20 19.94 16.58
CA GLY A 72 -15.04 21.15 16.59
C GLY A 72 -15.17 21.86 15.25
N ALA A 73 -14.83 21.22 14.13
CA ALA A 73 -15.17 21.70 12.81
C ALA A 73 -16.65 21.43 12.48
N THR A 74 -17.26 22.30 11.70
CA THR A 74 -18.62 22.12 11.15
C THR A 74 -18.48 21.62 9.73
N ILE A 75 -19.07 20.45 9.43
CA ILE A 75 -19.13 19.92 8.07
C ILE A 75 -20.31 20.59 7.35
N GLN A 76 -20.10 20.97 6.10
CA GLN A 76 -21.12 21.58 5.24
C GLN A 76 -21.20 20.81 3.93
N TYR A 77 -22.41 20.70 3.38
CA TYR A 77 -22.67 20.11 2.08
C TYR A 77 -23.47 21.04 1.17
N SER A 78 -23.34 20.84 -0.12
CA SER A 78 -24.05 21.56 -1.18
C SER A 78 -24.56 20.56 -2.20
N ALA A 79 -25.81 20.70 -2.62
CA ALA A 79 -26.45 19.95 -3.70
C ALA A 79 -26.58 20.77 -5.00
N ASP A 80 -26.06 21.99 -5.05
CA ASP A 80 -26.17 22.95 -6.13
C ASP A 80 -24.81 23.48 -6.60
N ASP A 81 -23.84 22.58 -6.66
CA ASP A 81 -22.46 22.81 -7.13
C ASP A 81 -21.70 23.88 -6.33
N GLY A 82 -22.02 24.03 -5.05
CA GLY A 82 -21.36 24.97 -4.13
C GLY A 82 -22.00 26.37 -4.13
N ALA A 83 -23.15 26.58 -4.78
CA ALA A 83 -23.85 27.86 -4.76
C ALA A 83 -24.46 28.17 -3.38
N THR A 84 -24.99 27.14 -2.71
CA THR A 84 -25.44 27.21 -1.30
C THR A 84 -24.89 26.09 -0.46
N TRP A 85 -24.64 26.36 0.82
CA TRP A 85 -24.08 25.39 1.77
C TRP A 85 -25.01 25.21 2.96
N GLN A 86 -25.18 23.97 3.38
CA GLN A 86 -26.00 23.57 4.54
C GLN A 86 -25.10 22.83 5.54
N ASP A 87 -25.32 23.05 6.83
CA ASP A 87 -24.60 22.31 7.87
C ASP A 87 -25.06 20.86 7.90
N TYR A 88 -24.10 19.94 7.91
CA TYR A 88 -24.34 18.52 8.02
C TYR A 88 -24.61 18.17 9.50
N THR A 89 -25.83 17.76 9.80
CA THR A 89 -26.27 17.41 11.16
C THR A 89 -26.75 15.97 11.29
N GLU A 90 -27.02 15.31 10.16
CA GLU A 90 -27.44 13.91 10.09
C GLU A 90 -27.02 13.31 8.74
N LYS A 91 -26.93 11.97 8.67
CA LYS A 91 -26.51 11.27 7.44
C LYS A 91 -27.35 11.68 6.22
N LEU A 92 -26.69 11.93 5.09
CA LEU A 92 -27.37 12.24 3.84
C LEU A 92 -27.99 10.96 3.28
N VAL A 93 -29.31 10.92 3.15
CA VAL A 93 -30.02 9.77 2.56
C VAL A 93 -30.26 10.03 1.08
N LEU A 94 -29.72 9.18 0.21
CA LEU A 94 -29.79 9.31 -1.26
C LEU A 94 -31.15 8.84 -1.78
N THR A 95 -32.17 9.69 -1.65
CA THR A 95 -33.57 9.39 -2.09
C THR A 95 -33.75 9.51 -3.59
N GLU A 96 -32.95 10.34 -4.26
CA GLU A 96 -32.93 10.52 -5.70
C GLU A 96 -31.53 10.30 -6.25
N LEU A 97 -31.39 9.54 -7.33
CA LEU A 97 -30.13 9.21 -8.01
C LEU A 97 -30.35 9.42 -9.54
N PRO A 98 -29.34 9.89 -10.30
CA PRO A 98 -28.01 10.28 -9.81
C PRO A 98 -28.06 11.61 -9.05
N VAL A 99 -27.09 11.80 -8.12
CA VAL A 99 -26.93 13.04 -7.35
C VAL A 99 -25.45 13.33 -7.10
N THR A 100 -25.10 14.62 -7.09
CA THR A 100 -23.75 15.05 -6.75
C THR A 100 -23.82 16.04 -5.59
N TYR A 101 -22.97 15.83 -4.59
CA TYR A 101 -22.78 16.76 -3.48
C TYR A 101 -21.34 17.29 -3.50
N LYS A 102 -21.18 18.57 -3.15
CA LYS A 102 -19.90 19.11 -2.71
C LYS A 102 -19.90 19.22 -1.20
N VAL A 103 -18.82 18.79 -0.54
CA VAL A 103 -18.70 18.81 0.91
C VAL A 103 -17.41 19.49 1.33
N LYS A 104 -17.44 20.23 2.42
CA LYS A 104 -16.27 20.84 3.06
C LYS A 104 -16.47 20.93 4.56
N ALA A 105 -15.41 21.17 5.30
CA ALA A 105 -15.47 21.48 6.72
C ALA A 105 -14.89 22.86 7.01
N VAL A 106 -15.47 23.56 7.96
CA VAL A 106 -15.11 24.93 8.35
C VAL A 106 -14.92 25.04 9.86
N LYS A 107 -13.99 25.89 10.29
CA LYS A 107 -13.74 26.17 11.71
C LYS A 107 -13.17 27.57 11.88
N ASP A 108 -13.68 28.31 12.87
CA ASP A 108 -13.17 29.64 13.16
C ASP A 108 -11.67 29.64 13.46
N GLY A 109 -10.95 30.53 12.79
CA GLY A 109 -9.50 30.67 12.93
C GLY A 109 -8.67 29.73 12.02
N TYR A 110 -9.29 28.86 11.25
CA TYR A 110 -8.66 27.98 10.26
C TYR A 110 -9.00 28.42 8.83
N LEU A 111 -8.23 27.97 7.86
CA LEU A 111 -8.68 27.93 6.47
C LEU A 111 -9.71 26.81 6.33
N ASP A 112 -10.71 26.98 5.46
CA ASP A 112 -11.65 25.91 5.12
C ASP A 112 -10.90 24.68 4.60
N SER A 113 -11.46 23.50 4.79
CA SER A 113 -10.93 22.29 4.15
C SER A 113 -11.01 22.39 2.60
N SER A 114 -10.29 21.52 1.91
CA SER A 114 -10.54 21.27 0.49
C SER A 114 -11.99 20.83 0.30
N VAL A 115 -12.57 21.15 -0.87
CA VAL A 115 -13.92 20.72 -1.24
C VAL A 115 -13.82 19.33 -1.86
N LEU A 116 -14.53 18.37 -1.28
CA LEU A 116 -14.68 17.01 -1.82
C LEU A 116 -15.97 16.96 -2.65
N THR A 117 -15.90 16.38 -3.84
CA THR A 117 -17.08 16.13 -4.71
C THR A 117 -17.49 14.67 -4.59
N LEU A 118 -18.74 14.42 -4.25
CA LEU A 118 -19.34 13.09 -4.08
C LEU A 118 -20.41 12.91 -5.16
N SER A 119 -20.15 12.06 -6.14
CA SER A 119 -21.11 11.73 -7.21
C SER A 119 -21.66 10.33 -6.99
N PHE A 120 -22.98 10.21 -6.94
CA PHE A 120 -23.66 8.93 -6.74
C PHE A 120 -24.58 8.62 -7.91
N THR A 121 -24.51 7.38 -8.41
CA THR A 121 -25.41 6.83 -9.43
C THR A 121 -26.25 5.70 -8.86
N GLU A 122 -27.39 5.39 -9.45
CA GLU A 122 -28.23 4.28 -9.00
C GLU A 122 -27.63 2.94 -9.45
N ARG A 123 -27.37 2.04 -8.48
CA ARG A 123 -26.95 0.68 -8.75
C ARG A 123 -28.15 -0.16 -9.20
N THR A 124 -28.04 -0.74 -10.38
CA THR A 124 -29.11 -1.50 -11.02
C THR A 124 -29.03 -3.00 -10.74
N ASN A 125 -27.86 -3.50 -10.32
CA ASN A 125 -27.60 -4.91 -10.03
C ASN A 125 -27.54 -5.16 -8.52
N GLU A 126 -28.00 -6.33 -8.07
CA GLU A 126 -27.85 -6.74 -6.65
C GLU A 126 -26.38 -6.93 -6.27
N LYS A 127 -25.56 -7.44 -7.21
CA LYS A 127 -24.12 -7.61 -7.08
C LYS A 127 -23.39 -6.82 -8.16
N TYR A 128 -22.19 -6.33 -7.86
CA TYR A 128 -21.26 -5.83 -8.86
C TYR A 128 -20.89 -6.93 -9.85
N GLN A 129 -20.62 -6.54 -11.09
CA GLN A 129 -20.02 -7.41 -12.10
C GLN A 129 -18.50 -7.39 -11.96
N ILE A 130 -17.86 -8.48 -12.33
CA ILE A 130 -16.41 -8.67 -12.26
C ILE A 130 -15.83 -8.49 -13.65
N TYR A 131 -14.79 -7.65 -13.79
CA TYR A 131 -14.09 -7.40 -15.05
C TYR A 131 -12.59 -7.45 -14.85
N PHE A 132 -11.90 -8.09 -15.80
CA PHE A 132 -10.47 -8.38 -15.76
C PHE A 132 -9.69 -7.39 -16.63
N GLY A 133 -8.55 -6.92 -16.18
CA GLY A 133 -7.78 -5.96 -16.96
C GLY A 133 -6.33 -5.79 -16.55
N GLN A 134 -5.72 -4.77 -17.15
CA GLN A 134 -4.34 -4.34 -16.90
C GLN A 134 -4.31 -2.83 -16.69
N LEU A 135 -3.62 -2.38 -15.64
CA LEU A 135 -3.50 -0.96 -15.28
C LEU A 135 -2.08 -0.40 -15.47
N HIS A 136 -1.18 -1.17 -16.10
CA HIS A 136 0.21 -0.76 -16.29
C HIS A 136 0.79 -1.36 -17.57
N SER A 137 1.11 -0.51 -18.53
CA SER A 137 1.79 -0.91 -19.77
C SER A 137 2.42 0.29 -20.48
N HIS A 138 3.40 0.00 -21.34
CA HIS A 138 4.23 0.97 -22.05
C HIS A 138 4.13 0.83 -23.56
N THR A 139 4.38 1.93 -24.25
CA THR A 139 4.41 2.03 -25.71
C THR A 139 5.67 2.78 -26.17
N SER A 140 5.75 3.09 -27.46
CA SER A 140 6.85 3.88 -28.02
C SER A 140 6.84 5.36 -27.60
N TYR A 141 5.88 5.80 -26.82
CA TYR A 141 5.94 7.11 -26.16
C TYR A 141 6.95 7.13 -24.99
N SER A 142 7.35 5.95 -24.51
CA SER A 142 8.47 5.78 -23.59
C SER A 142 9.48 4.75 -24.14
N ASP A 143 9.62 3.63 -23.52
CA ASP A 143 10.57 2.58 -23.88
C ASP A 143 9.92 1.23 -24.22
N GLY A 144 8.60 1.23 -24.36
CA GLY A 144 7.83 0.10 -24.84
C GLY A 144 7.90 -0.09 -26.36
N ALA A 145 7.57 -1.27 -26.83
CA ALA A 145 7.47 -1.60 -28.26
C ALA A 145 6.08 -1.27 -28.81
N GLY A 146 6.02 -0.77 -30.05
CA GLY A 146 4.77 -0.45 -30.74
C GLY A 146 4.14 0.88 -30.32
N SER A 147 3.12 1.30 -31.05
CA SER A 147 2.41 2.54 -30.79
C SER A 147 1.30 2.37 -29.74
N CYS A 148 0.79 3.46 -29.20
CA CYS A 148 -0.38 3.46 -28.32
C CYS A 148 -1.62 2.88 -29.06
N GLU A 149 -1.76 3.12 -30.35
CA GLU A 149 -2.78 2.50 -31.19
C GLU A 149 -2.63 0.98 -31.28
N ASP A 150 -1.40 0.48 -31.49
CA ASP A 150 -1.12 -0.97 -31.52
C ASP A 150 -1.47 -1.62 -30.17
N ALA A 151 -1.20 -0.93 -29.05
CA ALA A 151 -1.50 -1.43 -27.72
C ALA A 151 -3.02 -1.67 -27.52
N TYR A 152 -3.84 -0.70 -27.86
CA TYR A 152 -5.29 -0.85 -27.72
C TYR A 152 -5.88 -1.85 -28.73
N GLN A 153 -5.38 -1.86 -29.97
CA GLN A 153 -5.79 -2.88 -30.96
C GLN A 153 -5.42 -4.29 -30.54
N HIS A 154 -4.23 -4.51 -29.96
CA HIS A 154 -3.82 -5.81 -29.45
C HIS A 154 -4.71 -6.24 -28.29
N ALA A 155 -4.80 -5.41 -27.26
CA ALA A 155 -5.51 -5.71 -26.03
C ALA A 155 -6.99 -6.08 -26.24
N THR A 156 -7.68 -5.45 -27.20
CA THR A 156 -9.09 -5.75 -27.52
C THR A 156 -9.29 -7.17 -28.07
N ASN A 157 -8.24 -7.91 -28.40
CA ASN A 157 -8.31 -9.27 -28.93
C ASN A 157 -7.75 -10.31 -27.95
N VAL A 158 -7.40 -9.91 -26.73
CA VAL A 158 -6.89 -10.81 -25.68
C VAL A 158 -8.07 -11.42 -24.93
N ASP A 159 -8.07 -12.73 -24.78
CA ASP A 159 -9.08 -13.45 -24.03
C ASP A 159 -9.03 -13.08 -22.53
N ASN A 160 -10.19 -13.00 -21.88
CA ASN A 160 -10.33 -12.65 -20.47
C ASN A 160 -9.61 -11.32 -20.13
N LEU A 161 -9.78 -10.32 -21.00
CA LEU A 161 -9.33 -8.96 -20.77
C LEU A 161 -10.46 -8.00 -21.19
N ASP A 162 -10.95 -7.20 -20.25
CA ASP A 162 -12.07 -6.28 -20.43
C ASP A 162 -11.61 -4.83 -20.50
N PHE A 163 -10.45 -4.53 -19.91
CA PHE A 163 -9.88 -3.18 -19.95
C PHE A 163 -8.34 -3.20 -19.93
N VAL A 164 -7.75 -2.14 -20.50
CA VAL A 164 -6.30 -1.92 -20.49
C VAL A 164 -5.98 -0.46 -20.29
N ALA A 165 -4.95 -0.18 -19.48
CA ALA A 165 -4.35 1.14 -19.36
C ALA A 165 -2.96 1.19 -20.01
N VAL A 166 -2.69 2.27 -20.74
CA VAL A 166 -1.36 2.66 -21.18
C VAL A 166 -0.88 3.78 -20.24
N THR A 167 0.31 3.61 -19.65
CA THR A 167 0.89 4.46 -18.62
C THR A 167 2.37 4.69 -18.85
N ASP A 168 2.72 5.19 -20.03
CA ASP A 168 4.11 5.46 -20.42
C ASP A 168 4.86 6.32 -19.40
N HIS A 169 6.17 6.12 -19.28
CA HIS A 169 7.05 6.93 -18.44
C HIS A 169 6.96 8.42 -18.79
N SER A 170 6.43 9.22 -17.91
CA SER A 170 6.14 10.64 -18.15
C SER A 170 7.36 11.51 -18.47
N ASN A 171 8.55 11.07 -18.09
CA ASN A 171 9.79 11.77 -18.45
C ASN A 171 10.21 11.58 -19.90
N SER A 172 9.57 10.67 -20.61
CA SER A 172 9.85 10.39 -22.03
C SER A 172 8.89 11.11 -22.98
N PHE A 173 7.73 11.58 -22.48
CA PHE A 173 6.79 12.34 -23.29
C PHE A 173 7.41 13.58 -23.93
N ASP A 174 6.92 13.97 -25.09
CA ASP A 174 7.25 15.25 -25.70
C ASP A 174 6.95 16.41 -24.74
N ASN A 175 7.87 17.37 -24.65
CA ASN A 175 7.77 18.51 -23.74
C ASN A 175 7.71 18.17 -22.22
N ALA A 176 8.22 17.03 -21.80
CA ALA A 176 8.25 16.60 -20.39
C ALA A 176 8.85 17.66 -19.41
N ASP A 177 9.79 18.48 -19.86
CA ASP A 177 10.36 19.57 -19.07
C ASP A 177 9.36 20.70 -18.75
N SER A 178 8.24 20.75 -19.47
CA SER A 178 7.16 21.72 -19.30
C SER A 178 5.88 21.06 -18.80
N ALA A 179 5.96 19.83 -18.30
CA ALA A 179 4.81 19.07 -17.83
C ALA A 179 4.05 19.82 -16.72
N SER A 180 2.73 19.68 -16.73
CA SER A 180 1.83 20.16 -15.68
C SER A 180 0.69 19.17 -15.51
N ILE A 181 0.46 18.69 -14.31
CA ILE A 181 -0.60 17.73 -14.02
C ILE A 181 -2.01 18.30 -14.27
N SER A 182 -2.15 19.62 -14.27
CA SER A 182 -3.42 20.33 -14.51
C SER A 182 -3.60 20.84 -15.93
N ASP A 183 -2.63 20.62 -16.83
CA ASP A 183 -2.70 21.05 -18.23
C ASP A 183 -1.77 20.21 -19.11
N GLY A 184 -2.31 19.27 -19.86
CA GLY A 184 -1.59 18.43 -20.81
C GLY A 184 -1.49 19.01 -22.22
N SER A 185 -1.94 20.24 -22.46
CA SER A 185 -2.03 20.84 -23.80
C SER A 185 -0.68 21.02 -24.50
N MET A 186 0.44 21.02 -23.75
CA MET A 186 1.79 21.15 -24.29
C MET A 186 2.34 19.88 -24.93
N SER A 187 1.74 18.71 -24.67
CA SER A 187 2.18 17.41 -25.19
C SER A 187 1.21 16.87 -26.24
N GLU A 188 1.71 16.59 -27.43
CA GLU A 188 0.90 15.94 -28.47
C GLU A 188 0.69 14.45 -28.13
N GLU A 189 1.69 13.76 -27.57
CA GLU A 189 1.61 12.35 -27.16
C GLU A 189 0.57 12.15 -26.06
N TRP A 190 0.49 13.06 -25.08
CA TRP A 190 -0.54 13.04 -24.04
C TRP A 190 -1.96 13.17 -24.62
N LYS A 191 -2.15 14.11 -25.53
CA LYS A 191 -3.44 14.32 -26.20
C LYS A 191 -3.83 13.15 -27.10
N GLU A 192 -2.86 12.63 -27.86
CA GLU A 192 -3.09 11.49 -28.76
C GLU A 192 -3.45 10.23 -27.97
N GLY A 193 -2.75 9.93 -26.87
CA GLY A 193 -3.05 8.80 -25.99
C GLY A 193 -4.48 8.81 -25.47
N HIS A 194 -4.95 9.94 -24.97
CA HIS A 194 -6.35 10.12 -24.54
C HIS A 194 -7.36 10.00 -25.69
N ALA A 195 -7.04 10.54 -26.86
CA ALA A 195 -7.89 10.43 -28.03
C ALA A 195 -8.02 8.98 -28.50
N LEU A 196 -6.91 8.23 -28.52
CA LEU A 196 -6.87 6.80 -28.85
C LEU A 196 -7.64 5.96 -27.82
N ALA A 197 -7.44 6.20 -26.52
CA ALA A 197 -8.21 5.54 -25.47
C ALA A 197 -9.72 5.71 -25.67
N THR A 198 -10.16 6.94 -25.98
CA THR A 198 -11.56 7.22 -26.29
C THR A 198 -12.03 6.51 -27.57
N GLN A 199 -11.20 6.49 -28.61
CA GLN A 199 -11.52 5.88 -29.91
C GLN A 199 -11.70 4.36 -29.82
N TYR A 200 -10.86 3.69 -29.04
CA TYR A 200 -10.85 2.23 -28.91
C TYR A 200 -11.75 1.69 -27.80
N THR A 201 -12.26 2.55 -26.92
CA THR A 201 -13.26 2.17 -25.93
C THR A 201 -14.60 1.82 -26.61
N THR A 202 -15.16 0.69 -26.23
CA THR A 202 -16.46 0.18 -26.69
C THR A 202 -17.34 -0.19 -25.48
N SER A 203 -18.56 -0.66 -25.74
CA SER A 203 -19.40 -1.20 -24.66
C SER A 203 -18.91 -2.52 -24.06
N GLY A 204 -17.98 -3.19 -24.70
CA GLY A 204 -17.40 -4.48 -24.27
C GLY A 204 -15.92 -4.42 -23.92
N PHE A 205 -15.27 -3.26 -24.07
CA PHE A 205 -13.85 -3.09 -23.75
C PHE A 205 -13.53 -1.64 -23.45
N VAL A 206 -12.78 -1.38 -22.35
CA VAL A 206 -12.40 -0.03 -21.95
C VAL A 206 -10.90 0.19 -22.07
N CYS A 207 -10.51 1.23 -22.82
CA CYS A 207 -9.17 1.74 -22.93
C CYS A 207 -8.97 2.94 -22.00
N ILE A 208 -7.88 2.94 -21.24
CA ILE A 208 -7.54 3.98 -20.28
C ILE A 208 -6.17 4.54 -20.65
N TYR A 209 -5.98 5.85 -20.47
CA TYR A 209 -4.69 6.49 -20.61
C TYR A 209 -4.31 7.21 -19.33
N GLY A 210 -3.08 7.03 -18.87
CA GLY A 210 -2.48 7.67 -17.73
C GLY A 210 -0.99 7.86 -17.95
N PHE A 211 -0.24 8.06 -16.89
CA PHE A 211 1.21 8.16 -16.97
C PHE A 211 1.87 7.50 -15.77
N GLU A 212 3.10 7.07 -15.95
CA GLU A 212 3.94 6.61 -14.87
C GLU A 212 4.95 7.70 -14.48
N MET A 213 4.83 8.22 -13.26
CA MET A 213 5.86 9.05 -12.65
C MET A 213 6.97 8.16 -12.13
N THR A 214 8.12 8.22 -12.78
CA THR A 214 9.22 7.28 -12.58
C THR A 214 10.43 7.98 -12.00
N TRP A 215 11.02 7.44 -10.94
CA TRP A 215 12.31 7.90 -10.41
C TRP A 215 13.39 6.85 -10.59
N SER A 216 14.56 7.29 -11.03
CA SER A 216 15.76 6.47 -10.93
C SER A 216 16.25 6.45 -9.48
N ASN A 217 17.00 5.43 -9.07
CA ASN A 217 17.67 5.33 -7.77
C ASN A 217 16.82 4.83 -6.59
N GLY A 218 15.79 4.02 -6.84
CA GLY A 218 15.11 3.27 -5.78
C GLY A 218 14.11 4.07 -4.96
N LEU A 219 13.52 5.13 -5.50
CA LEU A 219 12.41 5.83 -4.85
C LEU A 219 11.06 5.14 -5.10
N GLY A 220 10.89 4.56 -6.28
CA GLY A 220 9.65 3.91 -6.72
C GLY A 220 9.09 4.53 -8.00
N HIS A 221 8.01 3.96 -8.49
CA HIS A 221 7.24 4.45 -9.64
C HIS A 221 5.76 4.52 -9.29
N ILE A 222 5.05 5.52 -9.79
CA ILE A 222 3.64 5.74 -9.48
C ILE A 222 2.86 5.98 -10.75
N ASN A 223 1.92 5.09 -11.08
CA ASN A 223 0.92 5.38 -12.10
C ASN A 223 -0.10 6.39 -11.59
N THR A 224 -0.51 7.30 -12.46
CA THR A 224 -1.54 8.28 -12.15
C THR A 224 -2.53 8.42 -13.31
N PHE A 225 -3.80 8.42 -12.96
CA PHE A 225 -4.94 8.49 -13.85
C PHE A 225 -5.85 9.66 -13.51
N ASN A 226 -6.76 9.97 -14.43
CA ASN A 226 -7.82 10.97 -14.24
C ASN A 226 -7.32 12.37 -13.90
N THR A 227 -6.32 12.83 -14.67
CA THR A 227 -5.73 14.17 -14.59
C THR A 227 -5.82 14.88 -15.93
N GLU A 228 -5.88 16.21 -15.93
CA GLU A 228 -5.91 17.02 -17.16
C GLU A 228 -4.57 16.98 -17.92
N GLY A 229 -3.48 16.78 -17.21
CA GLY A 229 -2.13 16.65 -17.74
C GLY A 229 -1.31 15.65 -16.97
N PHE A 230 0.00 15.70 -17.14
CA PHE A 230 0.93 14.77 -16.49
C PHE A 230 2.06 15.51 -15.76
N GLN A 231 2.76 14.83 -14.87
CA GLN A 231 3.93 15.35 -14.17
C GLN A 231 5.18 14.57 -14.57
N SER A 232 6.33 15.22 -14.57
CA SER A 232 7.59 14.61 -14.97
C SER A 232 8.72 14.85 -13.99
N ARG A 233 9.55 13.83 -13.75
CA ARG A 233 10.79 13.93 -12.97
C ARG A 233 11.87 14.83 -13.62
N THR A 234 11.71 15.25 -14.87
CA THR A 234 12.67 16.14 -15.55
C THR A 234 12.66 17.54 -14.94
N GLN A 235 11.59 17.92 -14.27
CA GLN A 235 11.46 19.20 -13.59
C GLN A 235 12.22 19.24 -12.26
N ASN A 236 12.72 20.41 -11.88
CA ASN A 236 13.69 20.57 -10.79
C ASN A 236 13.17 20.09 -9.43
N GLU A 237 11.90 20.34 -9.10
CA GLU A 237 11.29 19.98 -7.82
C GLU A 237 11.19 18.46 -7.60
N TYR A 238 11.20 17.68 -8.68
CA TYR A 238 11.08 16.22 -8.64
C TYR A 238 12.42 15.49 -8.85
N LYS A 239 13.53 16.21 -9.07
CA LYS A 239 14.86 15.61 -9.31
C LYS A 239 15.58 15.20 -8.03
N THR A 240 15.34 15.91 -6.92
CA THR A 240 16.06 15.67 -5.67
C THR A 240 15.41 14.53 -4.91
N TYR A 241 16.07 13.40 -4.83
CA TYR A 241 15.60 12.16 -4.20
C TYR A 241 14.93 12.38 -2.83
N SER A 242 15.58 13.14 -1.93
CA SER A 242 15.08 13.37 -0.57
C SER A 242 13.79 14.19 -0.47
N THR A 243 13.33 14.82 -1.54
CA THR A 243 12.12 15.67 -1.55
C THR A 243 11.16 15.33 -2.69
N ALA A 244 11.59 14.54 -3.66
CA ALA A 244 10.84 14.28 -4.88
C ALA A 244 9.47 13.63 -4.60
N LEU A 245 9.42 12.65 -3.69
CA LEU A 245 8.19 11.97 -3.31
C LEU A 245 7.21 12.93 -2.61
N GLN A 246 7.69 13.69 -1.63
CA GLN A 246 6.87 14.70 -0.93
C GLN A 246 6.34 15.78 -1.88
N ASN A 247 7.17 16.24 -2.83
CA ASN A 247 6.75 17.21 -3.83
C ASN A 247 5.69 16.63 -4.75
N TYR A 248 5.83 15.35 -5.13
CA TYR A 248 4.83 14.69 -5.96
C TYR A 248 3.51 14.48 -5.21
N TYR A 249 3.55 14.05 -3.95
CA TYR A 249 2.35 13.96 -3.11
C TYR A 249 1.66 15.33 -2.97
N ALA A 250 2.42 16.40 -2.76
CA ALA A 250 1.85 17.75 -2.74
C ALA A 250 1.20 18.14 -4.07
N THR A 251 1.76 17.68 -5.19
CA THR A 251 1.18 17.90 -6.52
C THR A 251 -0.10 17.10 -6.71
N LEU A 252 -0.14 15.82 -6.33
CA LEU A 252 -1.36 15.01 -6.37
C LEU A 252 -2.49 15.63 -5.57
N LYS A 253 -2.21 16.19 -4.39
CA LYS A 253 -3.21 16.90 -3.57
C LYS A 253 -3.85 18.12 -4.25
N THR A 254 -3.23 18.66 -5.29
CA THR A 254 -3.86 19.71 -6.13
C THR A 254 -4.87 19.14 -7.13
N GLN A 255 -4.93 17.81 -7.25
CA GLN A 255 -5.76 17.06 -8.19
C GLN A 255 -6.67 16.07 -7.42
N PRO A 256 -7.73 16.55 -6.74
CA PRO A 256 -8.52 15.71 -5.81
C PRO A 256 -9.26 14.56 -6.49
N ASP A 257 -9.42 14.61 -7.81
CA ASP A 257 -10.07 13.57 -8.61
C ASP A 257 -9.06 12.58 -9.22
N SER A 258 -7.76 12.78 -9.01
CA SER A 258 -6.73 11.84 -9.48
C SER A 258 -6.79 10.50 -8.76
N ILE A 259 -6.28 9.48 -9.42
CA ILE A 259 -6.15 8.12 -8.87
C ILE A 259 -4.72 7.68 -9.13
N SER A 260 -4.05 7.20 -8.10
CA SER A 260 -2.66 6.75 -8.25
C SER A 260 -2.45 5.33 -7.71
N GLN A 261 -1.41 4.68 -8.23
CA GLN A 261 -1.01 3.33 -7.92
C GLN A 261 0.47 3.29 -7.56
N PHE A 262 0.82 2.65 -6.47
CA PHE A 262 2.20 2.25 -6.19
C PHE A 262 2.59 1.08 -7.09
N ASN A 263 3.55 1.30 -8.00
CA ASN A 263 3.98 0.28 -8.95
C ASN A 263 5.11 -0.58 -8.36
N HIS A 264 5.06 -1.88 -8.60
CA HIS A 264 6.11 -2.87 -8.34
C HIS A 264 7.06 -2.54 -7.17
N PRO A 265 6.52 -2.29 -5.95
CA PRO A 265 7.36 -1.99 -4.80
C PRO A 265 8.35 -3.10 -4.55
N GLY A 266 9.61 -2.74 -4.27
CA GLY A 266 10.65 -3.73 -4.06
C GLY A 266 12.06 -3.14 -4.08
N THR A 267 13.05 -4.00 -3.85
CA THR A 267 14.45 -3.60 -3.78
C THR A 267 15.03 -3.14 -5.12
N THR A 268 14.39 -3.47 -6.24
CA THR A 268 14.87 -3.12 -7.58
C THR A 268 14.53 -1.67 -7.95
N PHE A 269 13.27 -1.26 -7.77
CA PHE A 269 12.78 0.05 -8.19
C PHE A 269 12.52 0.99 -7.01
N GLY A 270 12.35 0.45 -5.82
CA GLY A 270 12.10 1.20 -4.58
C GLY A 270 10.77 0.86 -3.93
N ASP A 271 10.60 1.36 -2.72
CA ASP A 271 9.47 1.12 -1.85
C ASP A 271 8.90 2.43 -1.29
N PHE A 272 9.05 3.53 -2.04
CA PHE A 272 8.51 4.85 -1.67
C PHE A 272 9.03 5.34 -0.31
N SER A 273 10.34 5.09 -0.05
CA SER A 273 10.96 5.34 1.26
C SER A 273 10.22 4.61 2.38
N ASP A 274 9.88 3.34 2.13
CA ASP A 274 9.12 2.49 3.05
C ASP A 274 7.70 3.02 3.28
N PHE A 275 7.01 3.41 2.19
CA PHE A 275 5.66 3.99 2.20
C PHE A 275 5.53 5.21 3.12
N ALA A 276 6.59 6.02 3.21
CA ALA A 276 6.65 7.22 4.05
C ALA A 276 5.71 8.33 3.57
N TYR A 277 5.56 9.35 4.43
CA TYR A 277 4.79 10.57 4.17
C TYR A 277 3.29 10.33 3.99
N TYR A 278 2.78 9.29 4.67
CA TYR A 278 1.35 9.07 4.80
C TYR A 278 0.67 10.30 5.41
N ASP A 279 -0.42 10.71 4.84
CA ASP A 279 -1.46 11.51 5.45
C ASP A 279 -2.79 11.22 4.75
N GLU A 280 -3.90 11.59 5.36
CA GLU A 280 -5.24 11.24 4.89
C GLU A 280 -5.66 11.83 3.55
N GLU A 281 -5.03 12.92 3.10
CA GLU A 281 -5.31 13.47 1.78
C GLU A 281 -4.64 12.63 0.69
N ILE A 282 -3.39 12.23 0.90
CA ILE A 282 -2.66 11.42 -0.07
C ILE A 282 -3.17 9.97 -0.10
N ASP A 283 -3.61 9.44 1.04
CA ASP A 283 -4.23 8.12 1.16
C ASP A 283 -5.47 7.95 0.26
N LYS A 284 -6.24 9.03 0.06
CA LYS A 284 -7.41 9.04 -0.84
C LYS A 284 -7.06 9.10 -2.32
N LEU A 285 -5.84 9.47 -2.65
CA LEU A 285 -5.38 9.68 -4.03
C LEU A 285 -4.52 8.53 -4.53
N ILE A 286 -3.81 7.84 -3.63
CA ILE A 286 -3.07 6.62 -3.95
C ILE A 286 -3.89 5.46 -3.38
N THR A 287 -4.65 4.80 -4.23
CA THR A 287 -5.68 3.84 -3.82
C THR A 287 -5.35 2.40 -4.18
N THR A 288 -4.30 2.19 -4.98
CA THR A 288 -3.92 0.84 -5.43
C THR A 288 -2.41 0.61 -5.30
N ILE A 289 -2.02 -0.67 -5.24
CA ILE A 289 -0.63 -1.12 -5.15
C ILE A 289 -0.45 -2.40 -5.95
N GLU A 290 0.63 -2.51 -6.71
CA GLU A 290 0.97 -3.77 -7.37
C GLU A 290 1.52 -4.79 -6.39
N VAL A 291 0.91 -5.98 -6.40
CA VAL A 291 1.34 -7.16 -5.65
C VAL A 291 2.03 -8.18 -6.54
N GLY A 292 1.93 -7.98 -7.84
CA GLY A 292 2.64 -8.70 -8.88
C GLY A 292 2.85 -7.79 -10.08
N ASN A 293 3.99 -7.93 -10.74
CA ASN A 293 4.39 -7.12 -11.89
C ASN A 293 5.32 -7.91 -12.81
N GLY A 294 5.31 -7.58 -14.07
CA GLY A 294 6.23 -8.10 -15.06
C GLY A 294 5.59 -8.95 -16.16
N GLU A 295 6.26 -9.01 -17.31
CA GLU A 295 5.79 -9.66 -18.53
C GLU A 295 6.36 -11.08 -18.74
N GLY A 296 7.03 -11.63 -17.72
CA GLY A 296 7.42 -13.05 -17.69
C GLY A 296 6.26 -13.95 -17.27
N ALA A 297 6.38 -15.24 -17.58
CA ALA A 297 5.41 -16.22 -17.07
C ALA A 297 5.39 -16.20 -15.54
N ILE A 298 4.22 -16.43 -14.95
CA ILE A 298 4.05 -16.52 -13.48
C ILE A 298 5.08 -17.49 -12.90
N GLY A 299 5.70 -17.11 -11.78
CA GLY A 299 6.76 -17.89 -11.14
C GLY A 299 8.13 -17.88 -11.85
N SER A 300 8.28 -17.19 -12.99
CA SER A 300 9.55 -17.04 -13.70
C SER A 300 10.34 -15.82 -13.22
N SER A 301 11.61 -15.72 -13.63
CA SER A 301 12.48 -14.57 -13.30
C SER A 301 12.05 -13.24 -13.94
N GLY A 302 11.07 -13.23 -14.80
CA GLY A 302 10.50 -12.02 -15.43
C GLY A 302 9.17 -11.59 -14.81
N TYR A 303 8.73 -12.23 -13.73
CA TYR A 303 7.57 -11.88 -12.93
C TYR A 303 8.02 -11.60 -11.49
N PHE A 304 7.54 -10.52 -10.89
CA PHE A 304 8.02 -9.98 -9.63
C PHE A 304 6.88 -9.85 -8.62
N PRO A 305 6.61 -10.87 -7.79
CA PRO A 305 5.63 -10.77 -6.71
C PRO A 305 6.14 -9.83 -5.60
N SER A 306 5.21 -9.05 -5.04
CA SER A 306 5.48 -8.05 -3.98
C SER A 306 4.40 -8.04 -2.88
N TYR A 307 3.83 -9.22 -2.56
CA TYR A 307 2.76 -9.38 -1.57
C TYR A 307 3.14 -8.85 -0.17
N GLU A 308 4.41 -8.97 0.23
CA GLU A 308 4.90 -8.47 1.51
C GLU A 308 4.88 -6.94 1.59
N TYR A 309 5.05 -6.23 0.48
CA TYR A 309 4.96 -4.78 0.44
C TYR A 309 3.52 -4.30 0.55
N TYR A 310 2.55 -5.04 0.00
CA TYR A 310 1.14 -4.78 0.18
C TYR A 310 0.73 -4.83 1.66
N GLN A 311 1.02 -5.95 2.32
CA GLN A 311 0.76 -6.10 3.75
C GLN A 311 1.43 -4.99 4.56
N ARG A 312 2.69 -4.67 4.25
CA ARG A 312 3.47 -3.65 4.96
C ARG A 312 2.87 -2.25 4.80
N ALA A 313 2.37 -1.90 3.62
CA ALA A 313 1.67 -0.64 3.41
C ALA A 313 0.35 -0.56 4.18
N LEU A 314 -0.45 -1.64 4.18
CA LEU A 314 -1.69 -1.73 4.96
C LEU A 314 -1.42 -1.56 6.46
N ASP A 315 -0.38 -2.21 7.00
CA ASP A 315 0.00 -2.12 8.41
C ASP A 315 0.50 -0.71 8.80
N LYS A 316 0.94 0.09 7.83
CA LYS A 316 1.31 1.50 8.00
C LYS A 316 0.14 2.48 7.88
N GLY A 317 -1.07 1.98 7.73
CA GLY A 317 -2.26 2.79 7.70
C GLY A 317 -2.78 3.17 6.32
N TRP A 318 -2.10 2.78 5.24
CA TRP A 318 -2.60 3.02 3.90
C TRP A 318 -3.84 2.19 3.60
N HIS A 319 -4.83 2.80 2.97
CA HIS A 319 -5.96 2.10 2.37
C HIS A 319 -5.64 1.83 0.91
N LEU A 320 -5.32 0.59 0.58
CA LEU A 320 -4.89 0.19 -0.75
C LEU A 320 -5.64 -1.06 -1.21
N ALA A 321 -5.99 -1.09 -2.49
CA ALA A 321 -6.44 -2.30 -3.17
C ALA A 321 -5.29 -2.90 -4.00
N PRO A 322 -5.13 -4.23 -4.05
CA PRO A 322 -4.06 -4.85 -4.78
C PRO A 322 -4.36 -4.91 -6.28
N THR A 323 -3.33 -4.75 -7.10
CA THR A 323 -3.35 -4.94 -8.55
C THR A 323 -2.25 -5.89 -8.98
N ASN A 324 -2.41 -6.52 -10.14
CA ASN A 324 -1.39 -7.36 -10.75
C ASN A 324 -1.31 -7.04 -12.24
N ASN A 325 -0.17 -6.48 -12.65
CA ASN A 325 -0.03 -5.95 -14.00
C ASN A 325 1.25 -6.47 -14.67
N GLN A 326 1.22 -6.44 -16.00
CA GLN A 326 2.33 -6.96 -16.80
C GLN A 326 3.46 -5.95 -16.99
N ASP A 327 3.21 -4.64 -16.80
CA ASP A 327 4.22 -3.61 -17.08
C ASP A 327 4.86 -3.83 -18.45
N ASN A 328 3.98 -4.05 -19.46
CA ASN A 328 4.39 -4.63 -20.73
C ASN A 328 5.18 -3.65 -21.58
N HIS A 329 6.40 -4.04 -21.97
CA HIS A 329 7.30 -3.29 -22.83
C HIS A 329 7.54 -3.97 -24.20
N LYS A 330 7.02 -5.21 -24.41
CA LYS A 330 7.33 -6.02 -25.58
C LYS A 330 6.22 -6.13 -26.62
N GLY A 331 5.16 -5.33 -26.45
CA GLY A 331 4.07 -5.32 -27.43
C GLY A 331 3.08 -6.48 -27.26
N LEU A 332 2.97 -7.05 -26.06
CA LEU A 332 2.05 -8.15 -25.72
C LEU A 332 1.03 -7.70 -24.65
N TRP A 333 0.48 -6.53 -24.78
CA TRP A 333 -0.40 -5.87 -23.84
C TRP A 333 -1.61 -6.73 -23.42
N GLY A 334 -1.56 -7.25 -22.19
CA GLY A 334 -2.54 -8.17 -21.62
C GLY A 334 -2.33 -9.65 -21.96
N ASP A 335 -1.41 -9.98 -22.87
CA ASP A 335 -1.16 -11.32 -23.41
C ASP A 335 0.21 -11.92 -23.01
N ALA A 336 0.99 -11.20 -22.19
CA ALA A 336 2.31 -11.67 -21.78
C ALA A 336 2.24 -12.79 -20.74
N ASN A 337 1.22 -12.79 -19.89
CA ASN A 337 0.92 -13.81 -18.90
C ASN A 337 -0.56 -13.75 -18.45
N THR A 338 -0.92 -14.59 -17.50
CA THR A 338 -2.30 -14.70 -16.95
C THR A 338 -2.64 -13.68 -15.87
N ALA A 339 -1.68 -12.91 -15.36
CA ALA A 339 -1.94 -11.93 -14.30
C ALA A 339 -2.98 -10.87 -14.69
N ARG A 340 -3.88 -10.55 -13.76
CA ARG A 340 -4.95 -9.55 -13.94
C ARG A 340 -5.14 -8.67 -12.70
N SER A 341 -5.44 -7.40 -12.97
CA SER A 341 -6.11 -6.49 -12.04
C SER A 341 -7.60 -6.58 -12.29
N VAL A 342 -8.40 -6.84 -11.26
CA VAL A 342 -9.82 -7.13 -11.42
C VAL A 342 -10.64 -6.13 -10.65
N VAL A 343 -11.68 -5.58 -11.29
CA VAL A 343 -12.55 -4.56 -10.70
C VAL A 343 -13.98 -5.05 -10.54
N LEU A 344 -14.64 -4.63 -9.47
CA LEU A 344 -16.05 -4.89 -9.20
C LEU A 344 -16.86 -3.62 -9.45
N VAL A 345 -17.64 -3.61 -10.54
CA VAL A 345 -18.39 -2.46 -11.04
C VAL A 345 -19.80 -2.84 -11.49
N ASP A 346 -20.71 -1.88 -11.59
CA ASP A 346 -22.08 -2.14 -12.09
C ASP A 346 -22.11 -2.37 -13.59
N SER A 347 -21.26 -1.70 -14.34
CA SER A 347 -21.12 -1.83 -15.79
C SER A 347 -19.71 -1.41 -16.21
N LEU A 348 -19.25 -1.96 -17.32
CA LEU A 348 -17.93 -1.71 -17.85
C LEU A 348 -17.85 -0.33 -18.51
N THR A 349 -17.38 0.66 -17.77
CA THR A 349 -17.08 2.02 -18.22
C THR A 349 -15.84 2.54 -17.51
N GLN A 350 -15.10 3.46 -18.12
CA GLN A 350 -13.95 4.09 -17.50
C GLN A 350 -14.30 4.75 -16.16
N GLU A 351 -15.43 5.44 -16.09
CA GLU A 351 -15.89 6.11 -14.86
C GLU A 351 -16.13 5.10 -13.73
N ASN A 352 -16.78 3.96 -14.03
CA ASN A 352 -17.03 2.92 -13.04
C ASN A 352 -15.74 2.18 -12.62
N ILE A 353 -14.77 2.02 -13.53
CA ILE A 353 -13.43 1.49 -13.18
C ILE A 353 -12.75 2.45 -12.22
N TYR A 354 -12.72 3.73 -12.51
CA TYR A 354 -12.18 4.76 -11.62
C TYR A 354 -12.89 4.80 -10.27
N ASP A 355 -14.23 4.67 -10.27
CA ASP A 355 -15.01 4.56 -9.05
C ASP A 355 -14.64 3.30 -8.23
N ALA A 356 -14.45 2.15 -8.89
CA ALA A 356 -13.98 0.95 -8.21
C ALA A 356 -12.59 1.14 -7.59
N MET A 357 -11.65 1.77 -8.31
CA MET A 357 -10.32 2.07 -7.78
C MET A 357 -10.37 3.01 -6.57
N ARG A 358 -11.19 4.08 -6.61
CA ARG A 358 -11.36 5.02 -5.47
C ARG A 358 -12.02 4.39 -4.26
N ASN A 359 -12.86 3.40 -4.47
CA ASN A 359 -13.58 2.69 -3.40
C ASN A 359 -12.96 1.30 -3.12
N TYR A 360 -11.75 1.07 -3.55
CA TYR A 360 -10.96 -0.13 -3.29
C TYR A 360 -11.65 -1.45 -3.69
N ARG A 361 -12.64 -1.43 -4.61
CA ARG A 361 -13.31 -2.63 -5.12
C ARG A 361 -12.48 -3.30 -6.21
N VAL A 362 -11.27 -3.67 -5.85
CA VAL A 362 -10.25 -4.25 -6.74
C VAL A 362 -9.61 -5.44 -6.06
N TYR A 363 -9.28 -6.45 -6.85
CA TYR A 363 -8.41 -7.53 -6.42
C TYR A 363 -7.39 -7.88 -7.49
N ALA A 364 -6.31 -8.53 -7.07
CA ALA A 364 -5.22 -9.00 -7.92
C ALA A 364 -5.26 -10.51 -8.03
N THR A 365 -5.00 -11.05 -9.21
CA THR A 365 -4.87 -12.49 -9.44
C THR A 365 -3.74 -12.80 -10.41
N GLU A 366 -3.11 -13.97 -10.26
CA GLU A 366 -2.15 -14.55 -11.19
C GLU A 366 -2.86 -15.38 -12.29
N ASP A 367 -4.13 -15.70 -12.07
CA ASP A 367 -5.01 -16.37 -13.03
C ASP A 367 -5.89 -15.35 -13.79
N ASN A 368 -6.27 -15.66 -15.04
CA ASN A 368 -6.95 -14.71 -15.90
C ASN A 368 -8.49 -14.83 -15.90
N ASP A 369 -9.09 -15.79 -15.16
CA ASP A 369 -10.55 -15.94 -15.04
C ASP A 369 -11.06 -16.34 -13.65
N LEU A 370 -10.19 -16.37 -12.62
CA LEU A 370 -10.59 -16.56 -11.24
C LEU A 370 -11.45 -15.38 -10.74
N SER A 371 -12.72 -15.61 -10.51
CA SER A 371 -13.67 -14.64 -9.98
C SER A 371 -13.79 -14.73 -8.46
N ILE A 372 -13.62 -13.59 -7.76
CA ILE A 372 -13.73 -13.49 -6.31
C ILE A 372 -14.72 -12.39 -5.94
N TYR A 373 -15.79 -12.72 -5.21
CA TYR A 373 -16.70 -11.76 -4.61
C TYR A 373 -16.69 -11.93 -3.09
N TYR A 374 -15.97 -11.01 -2.41
CA TYR A 374 -15.74 -11.06 -0.98
C TYR A 374 -16.56 -10.02 -0.23
N THR A 375 -17.22 -10.43 0.85
CA THR A 375 -17.91 -9.55 1.80
C THR A 375 -17.57 -9.91 3.25
N LEU A 376 -17.55 -8.90 4.13
CA LEU A 376 -17.45 -9.05 5.58
C LEU A 376 -18.70 -8.40 6.20
N ASP A 377 -19.50 -9.17 6.96
CA ASP A 377 -20.81 -8.76 7.51
C ASP A 377 -21.73 -8.10 6.46
N GLY A 378 -21.61 -8.54 5.19
CA GLY A 378 -22.34 -8.00 4.05
C GLY A 378 -21.71 -6.75 3.41
N TYR A 379 -20.67 -6.17 3.99
CA TYR A 379 -19.90 -5.08 3.37
C TYR A 379 -18.93 -5.65 2.34
N ILE A 380 -18.94 -5.08 1.13
CA ILE A 380 -18.07 -5.53 0.02
C ILE A 380 -16.60 -5.21 0.30
N MET A 381 -15.67 -5.97 -0.30
CA MET A 381 -14.24 -5.62 -0.29
C MET A 381 -14.03 -4.14 -0.64
N GLY A 382 -13.07 -3.50 0.00
CA GLY A 382 -12.81 -2.07 -0.13
C GLY A 382 -13.61 -1.19 0.85
N SER A 383 -14.58 -1.74 1.58
CA SER A 383 -15.35 -0.94 2.56
C SER A 383 -14.49 -0.54 3.75
N ILE A 384 -14.57 0.74 4.12
CA ILE A 384 -13.98 1.28 5.35
C ILE A 384 -15.12 1.50 6.34
N LEU A 385 -15.14 0.72 7.42
CA LEU A 385 -16.24 0.71 8.39
C LEU A 385 -15.93 1.64 9.55
N GLU A 386 -16.99 2.24 10.09
CA GLU A 386 -16.89 3.04 11.32
C GLU A 386 -16.70 2.15 12.56
N ASP A 387 -16.09 2.69 13.59
CA ASP A 387 -15.97 2.02 14.89
C ASP A 387 -17.34 1.53 15.40
N GLY A 388 -17.41 0.25 15.75
CA GLY A 388 -18.64 -0.38 16.21
C GLY A 388 -19.65 -0.78 15.12
N ALA A 389 -19.30 -0.67 13.85
CA ALA A 389 -20.12 -1.18 12.74
C ALA A 389 -20.24 -2.71 12.72
N THR A 390 -19.29 -3.40 13.34
CA THR A 390 -19.22 -4.86 13.45
C THR A 390 -19.25 -5.31 14.92
N GLY A 391 -19.58 -6.58 15.16
CA GLY A 391 -19.56 -7.19 16.49
C GLY A 391 -18.19 -7.74 16.90
N ASP A 392 -18.16 -8.51 18.01
CA ASP A 392 -16.95 -9.19 18.52
C ASP A 392 -16.45 -10.31 17.57
N THR A 393 -17.29 -10.73 16.64
CA THR A 393 -16.99 -11.71 15.58
C THR A 393 -17.42 -11.11 14.27
N VAL A 394 -16.57 -11.21 13.25
CA VAL A 394 -16.89 -10.83 11.87
C VAL A 394 -17.12 -12.05 11.01
N HIS A 395 -18.11 -11.97 10.12
CA HIS A 395 -18.54 -13.03 9.23
C HIS A 395 -18.10 -12.73 7.81
N LEU A 396 -17.15 -13.50 7.28
CA LEU A 396 -16.68 -13.36 5.91
C LEU A 396 -17.38 -14.35 5.00
N SER A 397 -17.81 -13.88 3.83
CA SER A 397 -18.37 -14.71 2.76
C SER A 397 -17.60 -14.44 1.47
N VAL A 398 -17.14 -15.51 0.82
CA VAL A 398 -16.32 -15.46 -0.38
C VAL A 398 -16.96 -16.35 -1.43
N ASP A 399 -17.55 -15.76 -2.46
CA ASP A 399 -18.02 -16.49 -3.64
C ASP A 399 -16.85 -16.59 -4.62
N LEU A 400 -16.54 -17.78 -5.06
CA LEU A 400 -15.40 -18.13 -5.91
C LEU A 400 -15.88 -18.87 -7.15
N SER A 401 -15.31 -18.55 -8.29
CA SER A 401 -15.53 -19.28 -9.55
C SER A 401 -14.30 -19.18 -10.43
N ASP A 402 -13.81 -20.32 -10.87
CA ASP A 402 -12.71 -20.47 -11.79
C ASP A 402 -13.12 -21.47 -12.89
N PRO A 403 -13.55 -20.98 -14.06
CA PRO A 403 -14.10 -21.81 -15.12
C PRO A 403 -13.10 -22.76 -15.77
N THR A 404 -11.82 -22.43 -15.78
CA THR A 404 -10.80 -23.22 -16.49
C THR A 404 -10.09 -24.20 -15.58
N ASP A 405 -10.01 -23.96 -14.30
CA ASP A 405 -9.37 -24.86 -13.35
C ASP A 405 -10.33 -25.92 -12.78
N ALA A 406 -9.76 -27.06 -12.40
CA ALA A 406 -10.52 -28.15 -11.81
C ALA A 406 -10.77 -27.96 -10.31
N SER A 407 -10.00 -27.11 -9.66
CA SER A 407 -10.02 -26.90 -8.20
C SER A 407 -9.41 -25.55 -7.85
N ILE A 408 -10.14 -24.73 -7.12
CA ILE A 408 -9.67 -23.43 -6.64
C ILE A 408 -8.47 -23.58 -5.69
N GLY A 409 -8.45 -24.57 -4.81
CA GLY A 409 -7.34 -24.78 -3.90
C GLY A 409 -7.57 -24.24 -2.48
N LYS A 410 -6.72 -23.36 -1.95
CA LYS A 410 -6.77 -22.91 -0.56
C LYS A 410 -7.26 -21.46 -0.47
N VAL A 411 -8.24 -21.21 0.39
CA VAL A 411 -8.76 -19.87 0.71
C VAL A 411 -8.38 -19.51 2.14
N GLN A 412 -7.75 -18.35 2.33
CA GLN A 412 -7.23 -17.89 3.61
C GLN A 412 -7.79 -16.51 3.96
N VAL A 413 -8.08 -16.29 5.23
CA VAL A 413 -8.38 -14.97 5.81
C VAL A 413 -7.08 -14.39 6.37
N ILE A 414 -6.67 -13.26 5.84
CA ILE A 414 -5.43 -12.57 6.21
C ILE A 414 -5.77 -11.25 6.90
N THR A 415 -4.92 -10.85 7.86
CA THR A 415 -5.03 -9.61 8.60
C THR A 415 -3.67 -8.99 8.88
N ASN A 416 -3.61 -7.99 9.78
CA ASN A 416 -2.38 -7.29 10.20
C ASN A 416 -1.22 -8.25 10.40
N GLY A 417 -0.03 -7.83 9.97
CA GLY A 417 1.18 -8.64 10.02
C GLY A 417 1.20 -9.84 9.08
N GLY A 418 0.27 -9.93 8.11
CA GLY A 418 0.15 -11.09 7.22
C GLY A 418 -0.34 -12.37 7.93
N LEU A 419 -0.94 -12.21 9.12
CA LEU A 419 -1.40 -13.34 9.93
C LEU A 419 -2.57 -14.05 9.24
N VAL A 420 -2.45 -15.37 9.06
CA VAL A 420 -3.53 -16.25 8.60
C VAL A 420 -4.42 -16.58 9.80
N LEU A 421 -5.63 -16.04 9.84
CA LEU A 421 -6.60 -16.29 10.92
C LEU A 421 -7.38 -17.59 10.73
N ALA A 422 -7.71 -17.89 9.49
CA ALA A 422 -8.47 -19.08 9.13
C ALA A 422 -8.14 -19.49 7.70
N GLU A 423 -8.29 -20.79 7.40
CA GLU A 423 -8.14 -21.32 6.04
C GLU A 423 -9.10 -22.46 5.77
N LYS A 424 -9.49 -22.62 4.50
CA LYS A 424 -10.27 -23.74 3.98
C LYS A 424 -9.75 -24.18 2.63
N ASN A 425 -9.77 -25.49 2.38
CA ASN A 425 -9.49 -26.06 1.06
C ASN A 425 -10.80 -26.21 0.26
N VAL A 426 -10.76 -25.76 -0.98
CA VAL A 426 -11.86 -25.85 -1.96
C VAL A 426 -11.40 -26.81 -3.06
N SER A 427 -12.13 -27.90 -3.24
CA SER A 427 -11.81 -28.95 -4.21
C SER A 427 -12.61 -28.84 -5.52
N GLY A 428 -13.58 -27.93 -5.56
CA GLY A 428 -14.34 -27.59 -6.75
C GLY A 428 -13.81 -26.31 -7.40
N ASN A 429 -14.34 -25.99 -8.56
CA ASN A 429 -14.04 -24.75 -9.29
C ASN A 429 -15.12 -23.67 -9.10
N GLU A 430 -16.13 -23.90 -8.31
CA GLU A 430 -17.16 -22.94 -7.91
C GLU A 430 -17.64 -23.28 -6.50
N GLU A 431 -17.49 -22.35 -5.54
CA GLU A 431 -17.91 -22.53 -4.16
C GLU A 431 -18.08 -21.20 -3.44
N THR A 432 -19.05 -21.15 -2.50
CA THR A 432 -19.13 -20.09 -1.49
C THR A 432 -18.49 -20.57 -0.19
N VAL A 433 -17.41 -19.92 0.22
CA VAL A 433 -16.67 -20.20 1.46
C VAL A 433 -16.99 -19.15 2.51
N THR A 434 -17.28 -19.58 3.74
CA THR A 434 -17.56 -18.65 4.85
C THR A 434 -16.60 -18.85 6.01
N PHE A 435 -16.28 -17.78 6.73
CA PHE A 435 -15.45 -17.79 7.93
C PHE A 435 -16.09 -16.94 9.02
N ASP A 436 -15.94 -17.40 10.26
CA ASP A 436 -16.24 -16.63 11.47
C ASP A 436 -14.92 -16.42 12.20
N VAL A 437 -14.47 -15.19 12.33
CA VAL A 437 -13.22 -14.87 13.03
C VAL A 437 -13.45 -13.78 14.08
N LYS A 438 -12.64 -13.82 15.14
CA LYS A 438 -12.70 -12.80 16.17
C LYS A 438 -12.28 -11.45 15.61
N ASN A 439 -13.02 -10.40 15.98
CA ASN A 439 -12.78 -9.04 15.51
C ASN A 439 -11.75 -8.33 16.39
N ASP A 440 -10.47 -8.72 16.26
CA ASP A 440 -9.36 -8.18 17.05
C ASP A 440 -8.38 -7.33 16.21
N TYR A 441 -8.66 -7.11 14.90
CA TYR A 441 -7.73 -6.53 13.95
C TYR A 441 -8.35 -5.37 13.18
N SER A 442 -7.52 -4.56 12.50
CA SER A 442 -7.97 -3.35 11.80
C SER A 442 -8.49 -3.61 10.39
N TYR A 443 -8.13 -4.71 9.77
CA TYR A 443 -8.58 -5.08 8.43
C TYR A 443 -8.55 -6.60 8.22
N TYR A 444 -9.33 -7.06 7.23
CA TYR A 444 -9.39 -8.46 6.82
C TYR A 444 -9.48 -8.55 5.31
N TYR A 445 -8.63 -9.37 4.69
CA TYR A 445 -8.69 -9.65 3.26
C TYR A 445 -8.57 -11.15 2.98
N ILE A 446 -8.89 -11.53 1.74
CA ILE A 446 -8.84 -12.92 1.29
C ILE A 446 -7.59 -13.13 0.44
N LYS A 447 -6.89 -14.21 0.71
CA LYS A 447 -5.86 -14.77 -0.16
C LYS A 447 -6.32 -16.14 -0.64
N VAL A 448 -6.28 -16.35 -1.95
CA VAL A 448 -6.43 -17.64 -2.58
C VAL A 448 -5.07 -18.14 -3.04
N VAL A 449 -4.77 -19.39 -2.77
CA VAL A 449 -3.62 -20.11 -3.33
C VAL A 449 -4.19 -21.26 -4.11
N GLU A 450 -4.18 -21.13 -5.42
CA GLU A 450 -4.80 -22.08 -6.34
C GLU A 450 -4.07 -23.42 -6.37
N ALA A 451 -4.69 -24.41 -6.95
CA ALA A 451 -4.15 -25.78 -6.94
C ALA A 451 -2.84 -25.91 -7.75
N ASP A 452 -2.63 -25.07 -8.74
CA ASP A 452 -1.41 -24.95 -9.53
C ASP A 452 -0.36 -24.03 -8.90
N SER A 453 -0.71 -23.32 -7.84
CA SER A 453 0.07 -22.39 -7.02
C SER A 453 -0.07 -20.92 -7.41
N ASP A 454 -0.92 -20.56 -8.33
CA ASP A 454 -1.24 -19.17 -8.63
C ASP A 454 -1.91 -18.51 -7.41
N ILE A 455 -1.69 -17.21 -7.26
CA ILE A 455 -2.12 -16.47 -6.06
C ILE A 455 -3.07 -15.35 -6.47
N ALA A 456 -4.17 -15.24 -5.71
CA ALA A 456 -5.02 -14.06 -5.75
C ALA A 456 -5.15 -13.44 -4.36
N VAL A 457 -5.24 -12.10 -4.31
CA VAL A 457 -5.47 -11.34 -3.06
C VAL A 457 -6.48 -10.23 -3.30
N THR A 458 -7.40 -10.07 -2.35
CA THR A 458 -8.45 -9.04 -2.44
C THR A 458 -8.05 -7.75 -1.72
N ALA A 459 -8.76 -6.66 -2.02
CA ALA A 459 -8.79 -5.52 -1.12
C ALA A 459 -9.36 -5.94 0.24
N PRO A 460 -8.93 -5.30 1.33
CA PRO A 460 -9.50 -5.52 2.65
C PRO A 460 -10.92 -4.96 2.78
N VAL A 461 -11.61 -5.41 3.84
CA VAL A 461 -12.59 -4.61 4.56
C VAL A 461 -11.89 -4.10 5.82
N TRP A 462 -11.82 -2.79 5.99
CA TRP A 462 -11.24 -2.15 7.17
C TRP A 462 -12.31 -1.99 8.24
N VAL A 463 -11.95 -2.33 9.48
CA VAL A 463 -12.85 -2.37 10.63
C VAL A 463 -12.30 -1.47 11.72
N GLY A 464 -12.82 -0.25 11.82
CA GLY A 464 -12.28 0.78 12.69
C GLY A 464 -11.12 1.57 12.08
N SER A 465 -10.56 2.49 12.85
CA SER A 465 -9.45 3.33 12.39
C SER A 465 -8.16 2.54 12.29
N VAL A 466 -7.46 2.67 11.17
CA VAL A 466 -6.10 2.17 11.02
C VAL A 466 -5.16 3.12 11.77
N GLU A 467 -4.31 2.56 12.64
CA GLU A 467 -3.35 3.36 13.39
C GLU A 467 -2.21 3.82 12.46
N ALA A 468 -1.94 5.12 12.43
CA ALA A 468 -0.81 5.67 11.68
C ALA A 468 0.55 5.47 12.39
N ALA A 469 0.58 4.74 13.49
CA ALA A 469 1.79 4.31 14.19
C ALA A 469 1.57 2.92 14.79
N GLY A 470 2.62 2.10 14.87
CA GLY A 470 2.47 0.75 15.40
C GLY A 470 3.64 -0.17 15.11
N ILE A 471 3.33 -1.46 14.96
CA ILE A 471 4.29 -2.50 14.59
C ILE A 471 4.17 -2.71 13.07
N ASP A 472 5.27 -2.53 12.32
CA ASP A 472 5.33 -2.74 10.87
C ASP A 472 5.87 -4.11 10.49
N SER A 473 6.67 -4.73 11.37
CA SER A 473 7.24 -6.05 11.12
C SER A 473 7.47 -6.83 12.42
N PHE A 474 7.21 -8.13 12.36
CA PHE A 474 7.55 -9.06 13.44
C PHE A 474 8.00 -10.37 12.82
N SER A 475 9.30 -10.63 12.84
CA SER A 475 9.93 -11.68 12.06
C SER A 475 11.13 -12.31 12.78
N THR A 476 11.74 -13.30 12.14
CA THR A 476 13.01 -13.87 12.56
C THR A 476 14.02 -13.86 11.41
N ASP A 477 15.31 -13.95 11.75
CA ASP A 477 16.37 -14.13 10.78
C ASP A 477 16.41 -15.55 10.18
N GLU A 478 15.74 -16.51 10.81
CA GLU A 478 15.70 -17.91 10.39
C GLU A 478 14.36 -18.28 9.75
N VAL A 479 14.39 -18.73 8.51
CA VAL A 479 13.21 -19.23 7.77
C VAL A 479 12.78 -20.61 8.26
N LEU A 480 13.75 -21.43 8.72
CA LEU A 480 13.51 -22.75 9.28
C LEU A 480 14.12 -22.83 10.69
N PRO A 481 13.38 -22.42 11.72
CA PRO A 481 13.86 -22.53 13.10
C PRO A 481 14.09 -23.98 13.51
N VAL A 482 15.21 -24.23 14.19
CA VAL A 482 15.58 -25.56 14.68
C VAL A 482 15.53 -25.58 16.20
N ARG A 483 14.94 -26.62 16.77
CA ARG A 483 14.83 -26.81 18.22
C ARG A 483 16.18 -26.69 18.92
N GLY A 484 16.23 -25.85 19.96
CA GLY A 484 17.42 -25.63 20.78
C GLY A 484 18.51 -24.80 20.13
N GLU A 485 18.36 -24.35 18.88
CA GLU A 485 19.21 -23.36 18.25
C GLU A 485 18.70 -21.94 18.53
N PRO A 486 19.57 -20.96 18.80
CA PRO A 486 19.15 -19.57 18.92
C PRO A 486 18.77 -19.02 17.56
N LEU A 487 17.75 -18.16 17.52
CA LEU A 487 17.38 -17.34 16.39
C LEU A 487 17.20 -15.89 16.84
N THR A 488 17.39 -14.94 15.95
CA THR A 488 17.16 -13.54 16.23
C THR A 488 15.71 -13.18 15.90
N VAL A 489 14.99 -12.70 16.90
CA VAL A 489 13.63 -12.15 16.75
C VAL A 489 13.75 -10.66 16.49
N ASN A 490 13.09 -10.17 15.44
CA ASN A 490 13.11 -8.79 14.99
C ASN A 490 11.71 -8.18 15.07
N LEU A 491 11.62 -7.00 15.69
CA LEU A 491 10.40 -6.18 15.76
C LEU A 491 10.69 -4.83 15.12
N GLY A 492 9.93 -4.47 14.10
CA GLY A 492 9.91 -3.14 13.50
C GLY A 492 8.74 -2.32 14.04
N LEU A 493 8.98 -1.03 14.27
CA LEU A 493 7.98 -0.05 14.66
C LEU A 493 7.96 1.09 13.65
N TYR A 494 6.79 1.66 13.41
CA TYR A 494 6.64 2.84 12.56
C TYR A 494 5.85 3.94 13.27
N ASN A 495 6.09 5.17 12.86
CA ASN A 495 5.34 6.33 13.30
C ASN A 495 5.19 7.32 12.13
N ASN A 496 4.06 7.29 11.46
CA ASN A 496 3.70 8.18 10.35
C ASN A 496 2.94 9.44 10.85
N GLU A 497 2.84 9.64 12.16
CA GLU A 497 2.22 10.80 12.76
C GLU A 497 3.18 12.00 12.85
N ASN A 498 2.62 13.19 12.98
CA ASN A 498 3.37 14.43 13.17
C ASN A 498 3.90 14.65 14.59
N SER A 499 3.65 13.71 15.51
CA SER A 499 4.10 13.73 16.90
C SER A 499 4.96 12.51 17.22
N GLU A 500 5.77 12.62 18.27
CA GLU A 500 6.61 11.52 18.75
C GLU A 500 5.74 10.43 19.42
N LEU A 501 6.04 9.16 19.11
CA LEU A 501 5.49 7.99 19.80
C LEU A 501 6.46 7.58 20.92
N ALA A 502 6.12 7.90 22.17
CA ALA A 502 6.91 7.44 23.32
C ALA A 502 6.64 5.94 23.57
N ILE A 503 7.68 5.14 23.69
CA ILE A 503 7.58 3.70 23.94
C ILE A 503 7.70 3.47 25.46
N ASP A 504 6.63 2.96 26.07
CA ASP A 504 6.56 2.73 27.50
C ASP A 504 7.13 1.34 27.89
N SER A 505 6.78 0.30 27.12
CA SER A 505 7.35 -1.05 27.25
C SER A 505 7.13 -1.88 25.99
N ILE A 506 8.01 -2.88 25.78
CA ILE A 506 7.85 -3.93 24.77
C ILE A 506 8.05 -5.28 25.48
N THR A 507 7.05 -6.16 25.39
CA THR A 507 7.10 -7.52 25.91
C THR A 507 6.81 -8.54 24.83
N PHE A 508 7.41 -9.73 24.97
CA PHE A 508 7.20 -10.85 24.07
C PHE A 508 6.66 -12.02 24.88
N GLU A 509 5.55 -12.60 24.43
CA GLU A 509 4.80 -13.62 25.15
C GLU A 509 4.70 -14.90 24.33
N VAL A 510 4.82 -16.05 25.00
CA VAL A 510 4.57 -17.38 24.40
C VAL A 510 3.62 -18.12 25.33
N GLY A 511 2.49 -18.57 24.81
CA GLY A 511 1.47 -19.26 25.62
C GLY A 511 0.89 -18.40 26.75
N GLY A 512 0.94 -17.07 26.62
CA GLY A 512 0.50 -16.10 27.62
C GLY A 512 1.51 -15.77 28.73
N GLU A 513 2.72 -16.34 28.66
CA GLU A 513 3.80 -16.04 29.60
C GLU A 513 4.84 -15.15 28.92
N THR A 514 5.28 -14.07 29.59
CA THR A 514 6.34 -13.18 29.09
C THR A 514 7.68 -13.93 29.06
N VAL A 515 8.23 -14.11 27.86
CA VAL A 515 9.52 -14.78 27.65
C VAL A 515 10.67 -13.80 27.49
N HIS A 516 10.37 -12.55 27.12
CA HIS A 516 11.36 -11.48 26.99
C HIS A 516 10.70 -10.11 27.21
N GLU A 517 11.44 -9.19 27.85
CA GLU A 517 11.08 -7.78 28.00
C GLU A 517 12.24 -6.92 27.50
N ALA A 518 11.97 -5.95 26.65
CA ALA A 518 12.98 -5.12 26.02
C ALA A 518 13.61 -4.14 27.02
N ASP A 519 14.93 -4.09 27.05
CA ASP A 519 15.65 -2.98 27.68
C ASP A 519 15.69 -1.78 26.73
N LEU A 520 14.65 -0.96 26.80
CA LEU A 520 14.49 0.23 25.91
C LEU A 520 15.64 1.22 26.07
N ALA A 521 16.21 1.34 27.26
CA ALA A 521 17.32 2.26 27.53
C ALA A 521 18.61 1.77 26.86
N ALA A 522 18.91 0.48 26.96
CA ALA A 522 20.07 -0.13 26.30
C ALA A 522 19.92 -0.12 24.77
N ALA A 523 18.70 -0.33 24.28
CA ALA A 523 18.37 -0.30 22.85
C ALA A 523 18.32 1.12 22.26
N GLY A 524 18.24 2.16 23.09
CA GLY A 524 18.03 3.53 22.63
C GLY A 524 16.65 3.75 21.99
N LEU A 525 15.64 2.95 22.36
CA LEU A 525 14.30 2.91 21.78
C LEU A 525 13.24 3.44 22.77
N GLY A 526 13.53 4.55 23.45
CA GLY A 526 12.55 5.20 24.34
C GLY A 526 11.42 5.92 23.59
N SER A 527 11.57 6.14 22.29
CA SER A 527 10.54 6.71 21.42
C SER A 527 10.84 6.46 19.95
N VAL A 528 9.79 6.55 19.11
CA VAL A 528 9.90 6.62 17.65
C VAL A 528 9.52 8.04 17.23
N ALA A 529 10.44 8.76 16.61
CA ALA A 529 10.22 10.15 16.21
C ALA A 529 9.11 10.24 15.14
N SER A 530 8.54 11.45 14.99
CA SER A 530 7.61 11.75 13.90
C SER A 530 8.18 11.32 12.54
N MET A 531 7.35 10.72 11.68
CA MET A 531 7.72 10.25 10.33
C MET A 531 8.98 9.39 10.32
N SER A 532 9.10 8.45 11.25
CA SER A 532 10.29 7.62 11.46
C SER A 532 9.94 6.18 11.81
N THR A 533 10.93 5.32 11.74
CA THR A 533 10.86 3.93 12.17
C THR A 533 11.77 3.67 13.36
N GLY A 534 11.49 2.60 14.10
CA GLY A 534 12.33 2.07 15.16
C GLY A 534 12.44 0.55 15.02
N SER A 535 13.45 -0.05 15.64
CA SER A 535 13.58 -1.52 15.63
C SER A 535 14.13 -2.03 16.95
N TYR A 536 13.72 -3.26 17.29
CA TYR A 536 14.24 -4.00 18.42
C TYR A 536 14.53 -5.43 18.00
N SER A 537 15.64 -6.00 18.50
CA SER A 537 16.01 -7.39 18.22
C SER A 537 16.57 -8.08 19.46
N PHE A 538 16.31 -9.36 19.60
CA PHE A 538 16.86 -10.20 20.68
C PHE A 538 16.99 -11.65 20.23
N ASP A 539 17.90 -12.39 20.87
CA ASP A 539 18.06 -13.81 20.62
C ASP A 539 17.09 -14.63 21.47
N TYR A 540 16.43 -15.59 20.83
CA TYR A 540 15.47 -16.49 21.48
C TYR A 540 15.79 -17.95 21.13
N THR A 541 15.65 -18.84 22.12
CA THR A 541 15.82 -20.29 21.94
C THR A 541 14.57 -21.01 22.44
N TYR A 542 14.01 -21.88 21.61
CA TYR A 542 12.84 -22.68 21.93
C TYR A 542 13.16 -24.16 21.97
N ASP A 543 12.80 -24.83 23.07
CA ASP A 543 13.06 -26.26 23.30
C ASP A 543 11.90 -27.18 22.89
N GLY A 544 10.79 -26.63 22.43
CA GLY A 544 9.64 -27.35 21.92
C GLY A 544 9.79 -27.77 20.47
N VAL A 545 8.86 -28.60 19.97
CA VAL A 545 8.78 -29.02 18.56
C VAL A 545 7.37 -28.72 18.05
N GLY A 546 7.24 -28.41 16.76
CA GLY A 546 5.96 -28.05 16.14
C GLY A 546 5.77 -26.53 16.08
N SER A 547 4.53 -26.08 15.98
CA SER A 547 4.22 -24.64 15.88
C SER A 547 4.29 -23.97 17.26
N MET A 548 4.81 -22.75 17.27
CA MET A 548 4.81 -21.83 18.39
C MET A 548 4.25 -20.48 17.91
N GLU A 549 3.46 -19.84 18.76
CA GLU A 549 3.03 -18.46 18.54
C GLU A 549 3.71 -17.57 19.59
N MET A 550 4.40 -16.51 19.11
CA MET A 550 4.94 -15.45 19.96
C MET A 550 4.16 -14.18 19.71
N THR A 551 3.71 -13.52 20.76
CA THR A 551 3.01 -12.23 20.67
C THR A 551 3.95 -11.13 21.14
N ALA A 552 4.18 -10.12 20.30
CA ALA A 552 4.79 -8.87 20.70
C ALA A 552 3.70 -7.92 21.20
N VAL A 553 3.90 -7.30 22.37
CA VAL A 553 3.00 -6.31 22.95
C VAL A 553 3.80 -5.03 23.20
N VAL A 554 3.41 -3.95 22.53
CA VAL A 554 4.03 -2.63 22.66
C VAL A 554 3.07 -1.69 23.36
N HIS A 555 3.43 -1.20 24.53
CA HIS A 555 2.74 -0.10 25.19
C HIS A 555 3.44 1.21 24.83
N ALA A 556 2.68 2.17 24.37
CA ALA A 556 3.21 3.47 23.93
C ALA A 556 2.27 4.61 24.32
N THR A 557 2.78 5.82 24.31
CA THR A 557 2.01 7.04 24.56
C THR A 557 2.24 8.04 23.43
N MET A 558 1.15 8.53 22.81
CA MET A 558 1.18 9.57 21.79
C MET A 558 0.24 10.71 22.18
N ASN A 559 0.73 11.94 22.22
CA ASN A 559 -0.04 13.13 22.62
C ASN A 559 -0.76 12.98 23.99
N GLY A 560 -0.18 12.17 24.90
CA GLY A 560 -0.76 11.89 26.21
C GLY A 560 -1.83 10.79 26.21
N VAL A 561 -2.12 10.17 25.07
CA VAL A 561 -3.03 9.03 24.94
C VAL A 561 -2.21 7.73 24.95
N GLN A 562 -2.60 6.79 25.81
CA GLN A 562 -1.99 5.47 25.84
C GLN A 562 -2.49 4.62 24.67
N LYS A 563 -1.55 3.94 24.01
CA LYS A 563 -1.76 3.02 22.89
C LYS A 563 -1.18 1.65 23.24
N VAL A 564 -1.78 0.60 22.70
CA VAL A 564 -1.26 -0.78 22.82
C VAL A 564 -1.29 -1.42 21.45
N TYR A 565 -0.13 -1.76 20.94
CA TYR A 565 0.00 -2.46 19.67
C TYR A 565 0.40 -3.91 19.90
N LYS A 566 -0.17 -4.83 19.12
CA LYS A 566 0.13 -6.28 19.20
C LYS A 566 0.39 -6.84 17.82
N SER A 567 1.34 -7.76 17.74
CA SER A 567 1.60 -8.56 16.56
C SER A 567 1.94 -9.99 16.96
N VAL A 568 1.58 -10.96 16.11
CA VAL A 568 1.79 -12.39 16.39
C VAL A 568 2.69 -12.99 15.32
N LEU A 569 3.77 -13.62 15.77
CA LEU A 569 4.70 -14.37 14.94
C LEU A 569 4.44 -15.88 15.14
N LYS A 570 4.11 -16.57 14.05
CA LYS A 570 3.95 -18.02 14.03
C LYS A 570 5.21 -18.68 13.48
N LEU A 571 5.81 -19.57 14.25
CA LEU A 571 7.00 -20.29 13.89
C LEU A 571 6.73 -21.79 13.92
N SER A 572 7.26 -22.53 12.94
CA SER A 572 7.28 -23.99 12.93
C SER A 572 8.69 -24.47 13.14
N TYR A 573 8.94 -25.16 14.24
CA TYR A 573 10.26 -25.67 14.62
C TYR A 573 10.48 -27.10 14.15
N ALA A 574 11.62 -27.33 13.49
CA ALA A 574 12.10 -28.64 13.12
C ALA A 574 13.06 -29.19 14.19
N THR A 575 13.22 -30.52 14.27
CA THR A 575 14.35 -31.11 14.97
C THR A 575 15.57 -31.16 14.05
N THR A 576 16.78 -31.24 14.63
CA THR A 576 18.03 -31.33 13.86
C THR A 576 18.01 -32.50 12.85
N GLU A 577 17.36 -33.60 13.20
CA GLU A 577 17.29 -34.81 12.34
C GLU A 577 16.33 -34.62 11.14
N MET A 578 15.42 -33.65 11.21
CA MET A 578 14.46 -33.34 10.13
C MET A 578 15.05 -32.39 9.08
N VAL A 579 16.18 -31.74 9.39
CA VAL A 579 16.74 -30.66 8.58
C VAL A 579 17.82 -31.16 7.63
N THR A 580 17.68 -30.81 6.35
CA THR A 580 18.75 -31.00 5.34
C THR A 580 19.52 -29.70 5.19
N LYS A 581 20.83 -29.72 5.42
CA LYS A 581 21.69 -28.53 5.32
C LYS A 581 22.23 -28.33 3.91
N VAL A 582 22.07 -27.10 3.39
CA VAL A 582 22.68 -26.64 2.14
C VAL A 582 23.55 -25.43 2.44
N ILE A 583 24.78 -25.42 1.95
CA ILE A 583 25.69 -24.28 2.05
C ILE A 583 25.86 -23.62 0.68
N ILE A 584 25.71 -22.30 0.63
CA ILE A 584 26.03 -21.48 -0.54
C ILE A 584 27.35 -20.74 -0.27
N ASP A 585 28.31 -20.92 -1.15
CA ASP A 585 29.60 -20.22 -1.08
C ASP A 585 29.44 -18.73 -1.44
N GLY A 586 29.58 -17.87 -0.46
CA GLY A 586 29.67 -16.42 -0.57
C GLY A 586 31.07 -15.87 -0.25
N THR A 587 32.09 -16.75 -0.05
CA THR A 587 33.48 -16.34 0.23
C THR A 587 34.14 -15.69 -0.98
N HIS A 588 33.60 -15.92 -2.17
CA HIS A 588 34.01 -15.34 -3.45
C HIS A 588 32.91 -14.44 -3.98
N TYR A 589 33.24 -13.51 -4.89
CA TYR A 589 32.21 -12.72 -5.55
C TYR A 589 31.19 -13.65 -6.21
N ASN A 590 29.94 -13.42 -5.90
CA ASN A 590 28.83 -14.25 -6.36
C ASN A 590 27.60 -13.34 -6.57
N ASP A 591 27.15 -13.24 -7.82
CA ASP A 591 26.01 -12.38 -8.18
C ASP A 591 24.73 -12.70 -7.40
N TYR A 592 24.58 -13.94 -6.92
CA TYR A 592 23.43 -14.39 -6.12
C TYR A 592 23.59 -14.15 -4.62
N VAL A 593 24.75 -13.72 -4.13
CA VAL A 593 25.00 -13.44 -2.71
C VAL A 593 25.24 -11.94 -2.48
N THR A 594 26.13 -11.33 -3.26
CA THR A 594 26.56 -9.94 -3.08
C THR A 594 26.37 -9.07 -4.32
N GLY A 595 25.92 -9.64 -5.45
CA GLY A 595 25.74 -8.97 -6.73
C GLY A 595 24.28 -8.62 -7.03
N TYR A 596 24.02 -8.37 -8.30
CA TYR A 596 22.73 -7.91 -8.82
C TYR A 596 21.54 -8.83 -8.47
N TYR A 597 21.77 -10.14 -8.38
CA TYR A 597 20.73 -11.13 -8.05
C TYR A 597 20.72 -11.54 -6.57
N GLY A 598 21.32 -10.76 -5.67
CA GLY A 598 21.44 -11.09 -4.24
C GLY A 598 20.10 -11.35 -3.55
N GLY A 599 19.02 -10.66 -3.94
CA GLY A 599 17.66 -10.88 -3.42
C GLY A 599 17.09 -12.28 -3.71
N ASN A 600 17.54 -12.95 -4.77
CA ASN A 600 17.02 -14.29 -5.13
C ASN A 600 17.41 -15.39 -4.13
N VAL A 601 18.48 -15.20 -3.36
CA VAL A 601 18.86 -16.15 -2.30
C VAL A 601 17.83 -16.15 -1.18
N GLY A 602 17.23 -15.01 -0.85
CA GLY A 602 16.14 -14.91 0.14
C GLY A 602 14.93 -15.76 -0.29
N ASN A 603 14.47 -15.62 -1.53
CA ASN A 603 13.37 -16.42 -2.07
C ASN A 603 13.70 -17.92 -2.08
N PHE A 604 14.92 -18.28 -2.51
CA PHE A 604 15.36 -19.67 -2.48
C PHE A 604 15.38 -20.22 -1.05
N THR A 605 15.86 -19.46 -0.09
CA THR A 605 15.91 -19.83 1.34
C THR A 605 14.50 -20.06 1.90
N ALA A 606 13.53 -19.20 1.55
CA ALA A 606 12.13 -19.33 1.96
C ALA A 606 11.49 -20.62 1.41
N ILE A 607 11.63 -20.88 0.09
CA ILE A 607 11.13 -22.08 -0.55
C ILE A 607 11.78 -23.34 0.03
N ALA A 608 13.08 -23.31 0.27
CA ALA A 608 13.84 -24.41 0.85
C ALA A 608 13.40 -24.70 2.28
N GLY A 609 13.20 -23.66 3.11
CA GLY A 609 12.73 -23.75 4.48
C GLY A 609 11.39 -24.48 4.60
N ALA A 610 10.45 -24.18 3.71
CA ALA A 610 9.15 -24.88 3.63
C ALA A 610 9.28 -26.39 3.37
N LYS A 611 10.45 -26.86 2.95
CA LYS A 611 10.78 -28.29 2.68
C LYS A 611 11.79 -28.85 3.67
N ASN A 612 11.94 -28.25 4.82
CA ASN A 612 12.93 -28.61 5.86
C ASN A 612 14.38 -28.57 5.35
N VAL A 613 14.69 -27.66 4.45
CA VAL A 613 16.05 -27.43 3.95
C VAL A 613 16.58 -26.12 4.50
N LYS A 614 17.58 -26.18 5.37
CA LYS A 614 18.27 -25.00 5.91
C LYS A 614 19.37 -24.58 4.95
N VAL A 615 19.26 -23.35 4.43
CA VAL A 615 20.23 -22.74 3.52
C VAL A 615 21.08 -21.76 4.31
N GLU A 616 22.40 -21.98 4.32
CA GLU A 616 23.38 -21.13 4.98
C GLU A 616 24.29 -20.49 3.93
N VAL A 617 24.34 -19.17 3.89
CA VAL A 617 25.28 -18.42 3.04
C VAL A 617 26.53 -18.13 3.87
N VAL A 618 27.67 -18.69 3.46
CA VAL A 618 28.95 -18.50 4.14
C VAL A 618 29.78 -17.47 3.40
N THR A 619 30.06 -16.34 4.04
CA THR A 619 30.84 -15.23 3.46
C THR A 619 32.29 -15.17 3.92
N ASP A 620 32.62 -15.93 5.00
CA ASP A 620 33.97 -16.07 5.53
C ASP A 620 34.62 -17.39 5.01
N GLU A 621 35.39 -18.09 5.83
CA GLU A 621 36.01 -19.34 5.45
C GLU A 621 35.06 -20.55 5.63
N ILE A 622 34.89 -21.36 4.58
CA ILE A 622 34.16 -22.63 4.67
C ILE A 622 35.07 -23.68 5.35
N THR A 623 34.69 -24.07 6.56
CA THR A 623 35.48 -25.04 7.33
C THR A 623 34.99 -26.48 7.13
N PRO A 624 35.84 -27.50 7.42
CA PRO A 624 35.42 -28.89 7.41
C PRO A 624 34.22 -29.19 8.34
N GLU A 625 34.12 -28.47 9.47
CA GLU A 625 33.05 -28.62 10.45
C GLU A 625 31.71 -28.13 9.86
N MET A 626 31.72 -27.02 9.11
CA MET A 626 30.54 -26.53 8.41
C MET A 626 30.04 -27.52 7.37
N LEU A 627 30.96 -28.24 6.71
CA LEU A 627 30.62 -29.27 5.72
C LEU A 627 30.20 -30.60 6.35
N ALA A 628 30.46 -30.80 7.63
CA ALA A 628 29.91 -31.95 8.34
C ALA A 628 28.38 -31.86 8.36
N ASN A 629 27.71 -32.89 7.89
CA ASN A 629 26.24 -32.93 7.70
C ASN A 629 25.68 -31.97 6.61
N CYS A 630 26.54 -31.40 5.76
CA CYS A 630 26.09 -30.64 4.59
C CYS A 630 25.72 -31.63 3.47
N ALA A 631 24.46 -31.54 3.01
CA ALA A 631 23.97 -32.39 1.90
C ALA A 631 24.37 -31.84 0.53
N LEU A 632 24.53 -30.52 0.43
CA LEU A 632 24.86 -29.84 -0.84
C LEU A 632 25.68 -28.57 -0.55
N LEU A 633 26.81 -28.44 -1.22
CA LEU A 633 27.57 -27.21 -1.33
C LEU A 633 27.36 -26.61 -2.72
N VAL A 634 26.82 -25.39 -2.73
CA VAL A 634 26.56 -24.62 -3.96
C VAL A 634 27.70 -23.62 -4.16
N ILE A 635 28.49 -23.82 -5.20
CA ILE A 635 29.52 -22.88 -5.64
C ILE A 635 29.01 -22.31 -6.98
N SER A 636 28.46 -21.11 -6.95
CA SER A 636 28.00 -20.46 -8.18
C SER A 636 29.15 -19.74 -8.87
N ALA A 637 29.01 -19.50 -10.18
CA ALA A 637 30.06 -19.03 -11.07
C ALA A 637 30.90 -17.90 -10.44
N PRO A 638 32.15 -18.16 -10.04
CA PRO A 638 33.02 -17.11 -9.55
C PRO A 638 33.30 -16.14 -10.70
N ALA A 639 33.27 -14.84 -10.41
CA ALA A 639 33.73 -13.84 -11.38
C ALA A 639 35.18 -14.18 -11.76
N LYS A 640 35.48 -14.05 -13.05
CA LYS A 640 36.82 -14.29 -13.59
C LYS A 640 37.83 -13.31 -13.06
#